data_1bd70f3c56747cc11441e03528d8836f
#
_entry.id   1bd70f3c56747cc11441e03528d8836f
#
_cell.length_a   1.000
_cell.length_b   1.000
_cell.length_c   1.000
_cell.angle_alpha   90.00
_cell.angle_beta   90.00
_cell.angle_gamma   90.00
#
_symmetry.space_group_name_H-M   'P 1'
#
loop_
_entity.id
_entity.type
_entity.pdbx_description
1 polymer ?
#
loop_
_entity_poly.entity_id
_entity_poly.type
_entity_poly.pdbx_seq_one_letter_code
_entity_poly.pdbx_strand_id
1 'polypeptide(L)'
;MPDPRALRRPFPVLALIMLLAGTLYAPAQANDSAATYDAAVVKAQANAADPGPWKVTDLKVITGPGTSDGNTYVDGKVVAGTFTKSSYYADAYPGKTMSTYGSAATSASWVTVGGELKSYLTNFGVTAANVKLETSRVLGMFSDNSNDAIVELLVTPRLDAIQRPTKDPSIGSQPTSLGSAAPFVQPVGMSSTTFANYTAYYSNWEASAYGASNFPWTQLGYTYRWGLGDSLADIRGLSEFILPGGSQYTVYSIYSLTSYLYTSGNGSGDFDVVGNLDTLWAGRSFQPRGDTVRIAAGAVVSGGQGLLIASPGYTVTNSGMITGSTKAKFGLAGTEDVAILFLGQVPAVGAMAAPFGTGNTLVNLGTIHSPGSAVRADAGDTTIINSGSISGGTYAVQTAGGNDRLDVRGGTISGRVDLGAGFDSLTTSGPSSLAFALSPLGTSPVSVINVESVRLGGDTTLSLTFDASGYVANGQSYRLIEADSLSLPDGGLAVSNNLPMVRFLTASDGANLTVTGLRDLGWYTRSAANPSLGAAMDGIAGTVNPAMEGLIGLLDQSEDPAGLTSRLLPGPQTRATVLSVDAASAFTSAFAARMRGLRGTAGRGGAGGLTPIGFINQEAGLPDLADLGQSAVSGKATFGASSWQAALPTAAGAGPELGVDGPLEAFASVYGAKGQGASSGDAPGYASSLTGAMGGVGIRAVPGLRVGVLGGYAWSRAEFYTGKGTSNDYIWRVGPYVSLDFAPYSLDAMLSYGTHRLAAGRPVWTNTAESTSSMQELLAYLRAGRTVALGASFVAEPFVEAQYLVLHRDGYGESGAGASNLVFPAADSASLASVLGLRLQKSFEAWGGQLTPDVWGGWRHEFGNTNPLVRAAFAGAPERLFVVSGGETDRNQARFGAGLTLHGEAGRALTARFDGMAGGTRSDMTLSVGMRLTF
;
A
#
# COMPACT_ATOMS: atom_id res chain seq x y z
N MET A 1 -19.89 -39.99 13.65
CA MET A 1 -19.09 -40.80 14.57
C MET A 1 -17.67 -40.82 14.02
N PRO A 2 -16.71 -40.12 14.61
CA PRO A 2 -15.29 -40.21 14.25
C PRO A 2 -14.59 -41.17 15.24
N ASP A 3 -13.66 -41.89 14.65
CA ASP A 3 -12.80 -42.92 15.24
C ASP A 3 -11.75 -42.31 16.21
N PRO A 4 -11.58 -42.86 17.44
CA PRO A 4 -10.60 -42.35 18.39
C PRO A 4 -9.34 -43.24 18.42
N ARG A 5 -8.36 -42.97 17.53
CA ARG A 5 -7.00 -43.54 17.66
C ARG A 5 -5.94 -42.57 17.13
N ALA A 6 -5.56 -41.56 17.95
CA ALA A 6 -4.30 -40.84 17.74
C ALA A 6 -3.37 -41.15 18.93
N LEU A 7 -2.33 -41.86 18.58
CA LEU A 7 -1.29 -42.39 19.44
C LEU A 7 -0.48 -41.30 20.15
N ARG A 8 -0.24 -41.57 21.43
CA ARG A 8 0.76 -40.94 22.27
C ARG A 8 2.16 -41.13 21.70
N ARG A 9 2.91 -40.04 21.50
CA ARG A 9 4.37 -40.08 21.43
C ARG A 9 4.96 -39.55 22.73
N PRO A 10 6.00 -40.21 23.30
CA PRO A 10 6.61 -39.77 24.55
C PRO A 10 7.51 -38.54 24.31
N PHE A 11 7.38 -37.54 25.17
CA PHE A 11 8.35 -36.43 25.27
C PHE A 11 9.68 -36.98 25.78
N PRO A 12 10.84 -36.66 25.13
CA PRO A 12 12.13 -37.03 25.68
C PRO A 12 12.46 -36.13 26.88
N VAL A 13 12.67 -36.76 28.02
CA VAL A 13 13.11 -36.18 29.31
C VAL A 13 14.48 -35.46 29.18
N LEU A 14 15.17 -35.59 28.05
CA LEU A 14 16.44 -34.91 27.79
C LEU A 14 16.31 -33.39 27.52
N ALA A 15 15.14 -32.91 27.09
CA ALA A 15 14.91 -31.47 26.88
C ALA A 15 14.75 -30.68 28.19
N LEU A 16 14.35 -31.35 29.25
CA LEU A 16 14.14 -30.71 30.55
C LEU A 16 15.45 -30.58 31.35
N ILE A 17 16.47 -31.45 31.07
CA ILE A 17 17.78 -31.36 31.72
C ILE A 17 18.67 -30.28 31.04
N MET A 18 18.50 -29.99 29.76
CA MET A 18 19.18 -28.87 29.11
C MET A 18 18.53 -27.49 29.44
N LEU A 19 17.25 -27.47 29.81
CA LEU A 19 16.59 -26.23 30.27
C LEU A 19 16.95 -25.86 31.73
N LEU A 20 17.33 -26.86 32.56
CA LEU A 20 17.75 -26.67 33.96
C LEU A 20 19.26 -26.44 34.12
N ALA A 21 20.09 -26.78 33.13
CA ALA A 21 21.51 -26.45 33.11
C ALA A 21 21.80 -25.05 32.57
N GLY A 22 20.82 -24.42 31.84
CA GLY A 22 20.91 -23.06 31.32
C GLY A 22 20.53 -21.98 32.34
N THR A 23 20.00 -22.35 33.53
CA THR A 23 19.53 -21.35 34.51
C THR A 23 20.49 -21.09 35.68
N LEU A 24 21.71 -21.63 35.64
CA LEU A 24 22.70 -21.44 36.71
C LEU A 24 23.84 -20.48 36.43
N TYR A 25 23.83 -19.79 35.29
CA TYR A 25 24.69 -18.64 35.02
C TYR A 25 23.91 -17.60 34.22
N ALA A 26 22.87 -17.04 34.79
CA ALA A 26 22.49 -15.68 34.42
C ALA A 26 23.51 -14.76 35.12
N PRO A 27 24.34 -14.01 34.39
CA PRO A 27 25.09 -12.93 35.04
C PRO A 27 24.07 -12.03 35.71
N ALA A 28 24.32 -11.64 36.96
CA ALA A 28 23.49 -10.67 37.65
C ALA A 28 23.20 -9.53 36.64
N GLN A 29 21.94 -9.17 36.42
CA GLN A 29 21.62 -8.09 35.51
C GLN A 29 22.39 -6.84 35.98
N ALA A 30 23.39 -6.48 35.22
CA ALA A 30 24.21 -5.33 35.55
C ALA A 30 23.33 -4.07 35.52
N ASN A 31 23.42 -3.27 36.58
CA ASN A 31 22.67 -2.02 36.66
C ASN A 31 23.27 -0.99 35.69
N ASP A 32 22.50 -0.59 34.68
CA ASP A 32 22.89 0.38 33.63
C ASP A 32 22.41 1.80 33.98
N SER A 33 22.37 2.17 35.23
CA SER A 33 21.99 3.51 35.65
C SER A 33 23.16 4.50 35.64
N ALA A 34 22.90 5.80 35.42
CA ALA A 34 23.87 6.86 35.55
C ALA A 34 24.49 6.87 36.96
N ALA A 35 23.69 6.58 37.99
CA ALA A 35 24.17 6.49 39.37
C ALA A 35 25.19 5.35 39.54
N THR A 36 25.01 4.20 38.87
CA THR A 36 25.98 3.11 38.90
C THR A 36 27.30 3.49 38.21
N TYR A 37 27.20 4.23 37.10
CA TYR A 37 28.37 4.75 36.40
C TYR A 37 29.10 5.81 37.22
N ASP A 38 28.41 6.77 37.81
CA ASP A 38 29.02 7.82 38.67
C ASP A 38 29.68 7.21 39.90
N ALA A 39 29.09 6.19 40.49
CA ALA A 39 29.73 5.43 41.58
C ALA A 39 31.03 4.75 41.12
N ALA A 40 31.09 4.27 39.87
CA ALA A 40 32.30 3.68 39.31
C ALA A 40 33.39 4.71 39.10
N VAL A 41 33.06 5.95 38.71
CA VAL A 41 34.03 7.08 38.62
C VAL A 41 34.69 7.37 40.00
N VAL A 42 33.89 7.49 41.06
CA VAL A 42 34.36 7.70 42.44
C VAL A 42 35.27 6.56 42.90
N LYS A 43 34.90 5.31 42.62
CA LYS A 43 35.68 4.12 42.95
C LYS A 43 36.98 4.05 42.17
N ALA A 44 36.98 4.35 40.89
CA ALA A 44 38.19 4.38 40.07
C ALA A 44 39.20 5.41 40.60
N GLN A 45 38.71 6.57 41.02
CA GLN A 45 39.54 7.61 41.68
C GLN A 45 40.14 7.08 42.99
N ALA A 46 39.35 6.44 43.83
CA ALA A 46 39.84 5.86 45.09
C ALA A 46 40.87 4.75 44.84
N ASN A 47 40.63 3.89 43.87
CA ASN A 47 41.55 2.82 43.46
C ASN A 47 42.86 3.38 42.90
N ALA A 48 42.82 4.49 42.19
CA ALA A 48 44.02 5.19 41.70
C ALA A 48 44.83 5.84 42.86
N ALA A 49 44.18 6.27 43.93
CA ALA A 49 44.82 6.82 45.13
C ALA A 49 45.48 5.74 46.01
N ASP A 50 44.88 4.53 46.07
CA ASP A 50 45.46 3.36 46.75
C ASP A 50 45.54 2.16 45.80
N PRO A 51 46.52 2.10 44.91
CA PRO A 51 46.62 1.12 43.84
C PRO A 51 46.97 -0.30 44.31
N GLY A 52 47.41 -0.49 45.52
CA GLY A 52 47.97 -1.78 46.02
C GLY A 52 47.05 -2.99 45.70
N PRO A 53 45.78 -3.02 46.16
CA PRO A 53 44.89 -4.14 45.95
C PRO A 53 44.39 -4.28 44.48
N TRP A 54 44.51 -3.22 43.69
CA TRP A 54 43.98 -3.08 42.35
C TRP A 54 45.02 -3.24 41.25
N LYS A 55 46.29 -3.39 41.62
CA LYS A 55 47.40 -3.60 40.69
C LYS A 55 47.30 -4.98 40.05
N VAL A 56 47.45 -5.06 38.70
CA VAL A 56 47.58 -6.30 37.93
C VAL A 56 48.95 -6.39 37.31
N THR A 57 49.42 -7.60 37.04
CA THR A 57 50.76 -7.87 36.51
C THR A 57 50.77 -8.61 35.20
N ASP A 58 49.57 -8.80 34.61
CA ASP A 58 49.29 -9.54 33.37
C ASP A 58 48.65 -8.68 32.29
N LEU A 59 48.94 -7.36 32.30
CA LEU A 59 48.51 -6.46 31.23
C LEU A 59 49.19 -6.85 29.91
N LYS A 60 48.47 -6.64 28.78
CA LYS A 60 49.12 -6.80 27.48
C LYS A 60 50.31 -5.89 27.33
N VAL A 61 51.39 -6.41 26.79
CA VAL A 61 52.60 -5.64 26.45
C VAL A 61 52.83 -5.68 24.94
N ILE A 62 53.51 -4.71 24.36
CA ILE A 62 53.78 -4.57 22.94
C ILE A 62 55.30 -4.67 22.77
N THR A 63 55.81 -5.87 22.47
CA THR A 63 57.24 -6.18 22.39
C THR A 63 57.80 -6.22 20.99
N GLY A 64 56.90 -6.28 19.98
CA GLY A 64 57.22 -6.27 18.55
C GLY A 64 56.88 -7.55 17.80
N PRO A 65 56.97 -7.51 16.48
CA PRO A 65 56.64 -8.66 15.64
C PRO A 65 57.61 -9.82 15.90
N GLY A 66 57.06 -11.04 15.85
CA GLY A 66 57.83 -12.26 16.11
C GLY A 66 58.04 -12.61 17.60
N THR A 67 57.46 -11.85 18.51
CA THR A 67 57.41 -12.14 19.93
C THR A 67 56.15 -12.87 20.35
N SER A 68 56.16 -13.50 21.54
CA SER A 68 54.99 -14.21 22.09
C SER A 68 54.08 -13.34 22.96
N ASP A 69 53.95 -12.05 22.67
CA ASP A 69 53.17 -11.09 23.47
C ASP A 69 51.64 -11.19 23.23
N GLY A 70 51.24 -12.08 22.29
CA GLY A 70 49.81 -12.31 21.97
C GLY A 70 49.14 -11.16 21.25
N ASN A 71 49.90 -10.21 20.67
CA ASN A 71 49.35 -9.19 19.78
C ASN A 71 49.42 -9.63 18.30
N THR A 72 48.57 -9.01 17.52
CA THR A 72 48.58 -9.20 16.04
C THR A 72 49.46 -8.10 15.43
N TYR A 73 50.38 -8.50 14.55
CA TYR A 73 51.23 -7.59 13.80
C TYR A 73 51.06 -7.74 12.32
N VAL A 74 50.95 -6.61 11.60
CA VAL A 74 50.90 -6.54 10.16
C VAL A 74 51.94 -5.56 9.68
N ASP A 75 52.83 -5.96 8.79
CA ASP A 75 53.93 -5.15 8.27
C ASP A 75 54.75 -4.47 9.37
N GLY A 76 55.01 -5.18 10.46
CA GLY A 76 55.77 -4.68 11.60
C GLY A 76 55.00 -3.69 12.54
N LYS A 77 53.74 -3.42 12.25
CA LYS A 77 52.85 -2.56 13.05
C LYS A 77 51.92 -3.41 13.90
N VAL A 78 51.62 -2.97 15.12
CA VAL A 78 50.65 -3.62 16.01
C VAL A 78 49.23 -3.24 15.60
N VAL A 79 48.32 -4.20 15.68
CA VAL A 79 46.87 -3.96 15.52
C VAL A 79 46.31 -3.47 16.84
N ALA A 80 45.77 -2.24 16.84
CA ALA A 80 45.14 -1.62 17.99
C ALA A 80 43.69 -1.28 17.66
N GLY A 81 42.73 -1.59 18.55
CA GLY A 81 41.30 -1.34 18.37
C GLY A 81 40.81 -0.13 19.16
N THR A 82 40.03 0.72 18.57
CA THR A 82 39.37 1.86 19.24
C THR A 82 37.87 1.79 19.07
N PHE A 83 37.13 2.10 20.16
CA PHE A 83 35.69 2.30 20.14
C PHE A 83 35.38 3.78 19.93
N THR A 84 34.79 4.14 18.80
CA THR A 84 34.72 5.52 18.33
C THR A 84 33.44 5.79 17.54
N LYS A 85 33.22 7.04 17.14
CA LYS A 85 32.16 7.44 16.22
C LYS A 85 32.57 7.10 14.80
N SER A 86 31.69 6.42 14.10
CA SER A 86 31.86 6.14 12.68
C SER A 86 32.08 7.38 11.83
N SER A 87 31.46 8.51 12.22
CA SER A 87 31.59 9.78 11.52
C SER A 87 33.02 10.34 11.49
N TYR A 88 33.86 9.97 12.45
CA TYR A 88 35.30 10.39 12.46
C TYR A 88 36.12 9.65 11.38
N TYR A 89 35.58 8.56 10.89
CA TYR A 89 36.22 7.72 9.87
C TYR A 89 35.40 7.72 8.56
N ALA A 90 34.55 8.74 8.34
CA ALA A 90 33.69 8.84 7.17
C ALA A 90 34.45 8.77 5.83
N ASP A 91 35.67 9.36 5.77
CA ASP A 91 36.54 9.32 4.60
C ASP A 91 37.68 8.29 4.71
N ALA A 92 37.67 7.44 5.75
CA ALA A 92 38.71 6.47 5.94
C ALA A 92 38.40 5.16 5.18
N TYR A 93 39.38 4.41 4.72
CA TYR A 93 39.28 3.09 4.13
C TYR A 93 40.50 2.25 4.59
N PRO A 94 40.41 0.91 4.59
CA PRO A 94 41.54 0.06 4.89
C PRO A 94 42.76 0.42 4.03
N GLY A 95 43.93 0.61 4.66
CA GLY A 95 45.14 1.08 4.00
C GLY A 95 45.37 2.59 4.03
N LYS A 96 44.35 3.43 4.36
CA LYS A 96 44.51 4.89 4.49
C LYS A 96 45.34 5.25 5.71
N THR A 97 46.38 6.03 5.49
CA THR A 97 47.11 6.65 6.59
C THR A 97 46.37 7.90 7.09
N MET A 98 46.17 7.98 8.39
CA MET A 98 45.53 9.07 9.09
C MET A 98 46.36 9.50 10.32
N SER A 99 46.01 10.62 10.92
CA SER A 99 46.62 11.09 12.16
C SER A 99 45.59 11.26 13.25
N THR A 100 45.94 11.03 14.49
CA THR A 100 45.11 11.39 15.65
C THR A 100 44.92 12.89 15.73
N TYR A 101 43.74 13.29 16.23
CA TYR A 101 43.39 14.72 16.35
C TYR A 101 44.27 15.41 17.44
N GLY A 102 44.60 16.68 17.21
CA GLY A 102 45.24 17.55 18.16
C GLY A 102 46.77 17.34 18.30
N SER A 103 47.36 17.79 19.44
CA SER A 103 48.78 17.69 19.72
C SER A 103 49.08 16.66 20.83
N ALA A 104 50.28 16.11 20.82
CA ALA A 104 50.71 15.08 21.78
C ALA A 104 50.64 15.51 23.26
N ALA A 105 50.66 16.81 23.52
CA ALA A 105 50.59 17.36 24.90
C ALA A 105 49.13 17.60 25.36
N THR A 106 48.12 17.57 24.44
CA THR A 106 46.76 18.01 24.76
C THR A 106 45.69 16.97 24.42
N SER A 107 46.01 15.99 23.61
CA SER A 107 45.02 15.01 23.13
C SER A 107 45.62 13.61 22.90
N ALA A 108 44.79 12.62 22.98
CA ALA A 108 45.14 11.25 22.63
C ALA A 108 43.87 10.46 22.17
N SER A 109 44.08 9.44 21.37
CA SER A 109 43.06 8.44 21.08
C SER A 109 43.31 7.19 21.91
N TRP A 110 42.28 6.69 22.57
CA TRP A 110 42.32 5.52 23.43
C TRP A 110 42.16 4.24 22.64
N VAL A 111 42.99 3.24 22.89
CA VAL A 111 42.99 1.97 22.16
C VAL A 111 43.27 0.78 23.09
N THR A 112 42.88 -0.40 22.67
CA THR A 112 43.24 -1.70 23.23
C THR A 112 44.04 -2.52 22.20
N VAL A 113 44.78 -3.51 22.63
CA VAL A 113 45.60 -4.35 21.74
C VAL A 113 45.36 -5.84 21.97
N GLY A 114 45.92 -6.69 21.13
CA GLY A 114 45.95 -8.14 21.33
C GLY A 114 44.56 -8.82 21.18
N GLY A 115 43.63 -8.17 20.58
CA GLY A 115 42.26 -8.72 20.41
C GLY A 115 41.50 -8.91 21.73
N GLU A 116 41.94 -8.23 22.83
CA GLU A 116 41.30 -8.37 24.15
C GLU A 116 39.80 -8.05 24.10
N LEU A 117 39.38 -6.96 23.39
CA LEU A 117 37.99 -6.60 23.26
C LEU A 117 37.19 -7.70 22.57
N LYS A 118 37.74 -8.27 21.51
CA LYS A 118 37.09 -9.39 20.80
C LYS A 118 36.93 -10.61 21.68
N SER A 119 38.01 -10.97 22.38
CA SER A 119 38.00 -12.09 23.33
C SER A 119 37.04 -11.89 24.48
N TYR A 120 36.94 -10.67 25.01
CA TYR A 120 35.97 -10.32 26.03
C TYR A 120 34.53 -10.51 25.52
N LEU A 121 34.18 -9.90 24.39
CA LEU A 121 32.80 -9.99 23.83
C LEU A 121 32.41 -11.42 23.53
N THR A 122 33.32 -12.26 23.07
CA THR A 122 33.07 -13.67 22.79
C THR A 122 32.91 -14.50 24.08
N ASN A 123 33.77 -14.32 25.05
CA ASN A 123 33.79 -15.13 26.28
C ASN A 123 32.65 -14.79 27.24
N PHE A 124 32.10 -13.58 27.20
CA PHE A 124 30.97 -13.14 28.02
C PHE A 124 29.61 -13.38 27.36
N GLY A 125 29.56 -14.09 26.24
CA GLY A 125 28.30 -14.43 25.56
C GLY A 125 27.52 -13.19 25.10
N VAL A 126 28.20 -12.14 24.70
CA VAL A 126 27.61 -10.89 24.23
C VAL A 126 26.87 -11.12 22.92
N THR A 127 25.71 -10.50 22.77
CA THR A 127 24.83 -10.61 21.61
C THR A 127 24.70 -9.26 20.89
N ALA A 128 24.11 -9.23 19.68
CA ALA A 128 23.82 -8.00 18.97
C ALA A 128 22.92 -7.02 19.78
N ALA A 129 22.09 -7.54 20.68
CA ALA A 129 21.18 -6.72 21.49
C ALA A 129 21.89 -5.95 22.61
N ASN A 130 23.02 -6.47 23.14
CA ASN A 130 23.74 -5.84 24.26
C ASN A 130 25.18 -5.46 23.96
N VAL A 131 25.67 -5.63 22.74
CA VAL A 131 27.08 -5.39 22.36
C VAL A 131 27.53 -3.96 22.65
N LYS A 132 26.68 -2.95 22.43
CA LYS A 132 27.02 -1.56 22.74
C LYS A 132 27.22 -1.33 24.25
N LEU A 133 26.30 -1.85 25.04
CA LEU A 133 26.35 -1.76 26.50
C LEU A 133 27.60 -2.45 27.05
N GLU A 134 27.85 -3.69 26.64
CA GLU A 134 28.98 -4.47 27.14
C GLU A 134 30.34 -3.90 26.68
N THR A 135 30.42 -3.39 25.44
CA THR A 135 31.58 -2.67 24.93
C THR A 135 31.84 -1.41 25.75
N SER A 136 30.80 -0.64 26.05
CA SER A 136 30.89 0.58 26.85
C SER A 136 31.35 0.26 28.30
N ARG A 137 30.77 -0.76 28.93
CA ARG A 137 31.11 -1.20 30.28
C ARG A 137 32.56 -1.61 30.41
N VAL A 138 33.04 -2.46 29.51
CA VAL A 138 34.41 -2.98 29.60
C VAL A 138 35.46 -1.92 29.29
N LEU A 139 35.11 -0.88 28.52
CA LEU A 139 35.97 0.25 28.19
C LEU A 139 35.83 1.44 29.13
N GLY A 140 35.03 1.33 30.20
CA GLY A 140 34.82 2.40 31.15
C GLY A 140 34.00 3.59 30.63
N MET A 141 33.16 3.37 29.65
CA MET A 141 32.31 4.40 29.03
C MET A 141 30.85 4.23 29.46
N PHE A 142 30.10 5.32 29.63
CA PHE A 142 28.66 5.23 29.87
C PHE A 142 27.96 4.71 28.60
N SER A 143 26.91 3.95 28.76
CA SER A 143 26.21 3.28 27.64
C SER A 143 25.55 4.25 26.65
N ASP A 144 25.16 5.44 27.13
CA ASP A 144 24.54 6.50 26.30
C ASP A 144 25.58 7.36 25.55
N ASN A 145 26.79 6.85 25.34
CA ASN A 145 27.77 7.50 24.49
C ASN A 145 27.39 7.40 23.00
N SER A 146 27.93 8.31 22.19
CA SER A 146 27.65 8.37 20.74
C SER A 146 28.59 7.51 19.89
N ASN A 147 29.41 6.64 20.48
CA ASN A 147 30.28 5.72 19.76
C ASN A 147 29.46 4.55 19.22
N ASP A 148 29.73 4.17 17.99
CA ASP A 148 28.97 3.19 17.24
C ASP A 148 29.85 2.26 16.38
N ALA A 149 31.17 2.40 16.48
CA ALA A 149 32.15 1.74 15.67
C ALA A 149 33.33 1.18 16.45
N ILE A 150 33.87 0.04 16.02
CA ILE A 150 35.21 -0.41 16.34
C ILE A 150 36.09 -0.23 15.10
N VAL A 151 37.17 0.51 15.26
CA VAL A 151 38.16 0.71 14.20
C VAL A 151 39.47 0.08 14.63
N GLU A 152 39.99 -0.80 13.82
CA GLU A 152 41.32 -1.37 14.00
C GLU A 152 42.35 -0.55 13.22
N LEU A 153 43.45 -0.25 13.88
CA LEU A 153 44.51 0.64 13.43
C LEU A 153 45.84 -0.11 13.42
N LEU A 154 46.65 0.09 12.38
CA LEU A 154 48.03 -0.36 12.35
C LEU A 154 48.91 0.77 12.90
N VAL A 155 49.50 0.51 14.04
CA VAL A 155 50.32 1.51 14.76
C VAL A 155 51.75 1.02 14.85
N THR A 156 52.70 1.88 14.58
CA THR A 156 54.13 1.57 14.81
C THR A 156 54.38 1.36 16.30
N PRO A 157 55.00 0.22 16.76
CA PRO A 157 55.16 -0.07 18.16
C PRO A 157 56.35 0.71 18.76
N ARG A 158 56.19 2.03 18.85
CA ARG A 158 57.19 2.95 19.39
C ARG A 158 56.54 3.93 20.35
N LEU A 159 57.28 4.39 21.36
CA LEU A 159 56.79 5.26 22.44
C LEU A 159 56.35 6.66 22.00
N ASP A 160 56.70 7.10 20.81
CA ASP A 160 56.19 8.34 20.20
C ASP A 160 54.84 8.12 19.45
N ALA A 161 54.45 6.89 19.18
CA ALA A 161 53.21 6.55 18.45
C ALA A 161 52.17 5.89 19.35
N ILE A 162 52.59 5.10 20.35
CA ILE A 162 51.68 4.42 21.29
C ILE A 162 52.28 4.39 22.69
N GLN A 163 51.45 4.66 23.71
CA GLN A 163 51.91 4.80 25.10
C GLN A 163 50.88 4.14 26.03
N ARG A 164 51.31 3.76 27.25
CA ARG A 164 50.41 3.28 28.29
C ARG A 164 49.99 4.48 29.18
N PRO A 165 48.71 4.68 29.47
CA PRO A 165 48.22 5.82 30.25
C PRO A 165 48.39 5.58 31.77
N THR A 166 49.66 5.42 32.23
CA THR A 166 50.07 5.29 33.63
C THR A 166 51.22 6.28 33.91
N LYS A 167 51.66 6.41 35.16
CA LYS A 167 52.85 7.25 35.46
C LYS A 167 54.15 6.68 34.82
N ASP A 168 54.11 5.46 34.32
CA ASP A 168 55.13 4.82 33.48
C ASP A 168 54.52 4.42 32.11
N PRO A 169 54.77 5.19 31.05
CA PRO A 169 54.17 4.98 29.73
C PRO A 169 54.80 3.79 28.96
N SER A 170 55.52 2.89 29.61
CA SER A 170 56.12 1.70 28.99
C SER A 170 55.09 0.85 28.27
N ILE A 171 55.43 0.36 27.05
CA ILE A 171 54.57 -0.50 26.25
C ILE A 171 55.10 -1.95 26.21
N GLY A 172 56.43 -2.14 26.27
CA GLY A 172 57.07 -3.45 26.16
C GLY A 172 57.25 -4.19 27.51
N SER A 173 56.79 -3.61 28.61
CA SER A 173 56.86 -4.18 29.95
C SER A 173 55.66 -3.80 30.81
N GLN A 174 55.50 -4.45 31.96
CA GLN A 174 54.48 -4.03 32.93
C GLN A 174 54.91 -2.66 33.51
N PRO A 175 53.96 -1.73 33.75
CA PRO A 175 54.29 -0.42 34.25
C PRO A 175 54.81 -0.53 35.70
N THR A 176 55.86 0.22 35.99
CA THR A 176 56.50 0.25 37.30
C THR A 176 56.00 1.37 38.23
N SER A 177 55.34 2.36 37.65
CA SER A 177 54.81 3.51 38.38
C SER A 177 53.30 3.67 38.13
N LEU A 178 52.48 3.44 39.13
CA LEU A 178 51.02 3.33 39.03
C LEU A 178 50.30 4.17 40.06
N GLY A 179 49.10 4.67 39.67
CA GLY A 179 48.23 5.44 40.56
C GLY A 179 48.58 6.92 40.65
N SER A 180 47.73 7.68 41.32
CA SER A 180 47.82 9.15 41.37
C SER A 180 49.01 9.69 42.10
N ALA A 181 49.47 9.01 43.17
CA ALA A 181 50.58 9.42 43.97
C ALA A 181 51.97 8.99 43.43
N ALA A 182 52.01 8.16 42.41
CA ALA A 182 53.26 7.65 41.86
C ALA A 182 54.03 8.73 41.10
N PRO A 183 55.41 8.69 41.16
CA PRO A 183 56.22 9.57 40.32
C PRO A 183 56.15 9.14 38.85
N PHE A 184 56.35 10.09 37.94
CA PHE A 184 56.53 9.76 36.53
C PHE A 184 57.87 9.08 36.31
N VAL A 185 57.88 8.06 35.48
CA VAL A 185 59.09 7.32 35.04
C VAL A 185 59.20 7.48 33.53
N GLN A 186 60.33 7.94 33.06
CA GLN A 186 60.65 8.02 31.64
C GLN A 186 61.20 6.66 31.16
N PRO A 187 60.50 5.91 30.26
CA PRO A 187 60.96 4.65 29.73
C PRO A 187 62.27 4.81 28.92
N VAL A 188 63.08 3.77 28.92
CA VAL A 188 64.28 3.71 28.06
C VAL A 188 63.81 3.75 26.58
N GLY A 189 64.44 4.61 25.77
CA GLY A 189 64.12 4.85 24.40
C GLY A 189 63.01 5.90 24.12
N MET A 190 62.43 6.46 25.17
CA MET A 190 61.52 7.62 25.00
C MET A 190 62.32 8.92 25.04
N SER A 191 62.18 9.80 24.06
CA SER A 191 62.83 11.11 24.06
C SER A 191 62.30 12.01 25.19
N SER A 192 63.10 12.95 25.67
CA SER A 192 62.68 13.90 26.69
C SER A 192 61.49 14.76 26.20
N THR A 193 61.45 15.10 24.92
CA THR A 193 60.35 15.85 24.35
C THR A 193 59.05 15.02 24.34
N THR A 194 59.12 13.75 23.92
CA THR A 194 57.97 12.83 23.95
C THR A 194 57.47 12.63 25.38
N PHE A 195 58.40 12.48 26.33
CA PHE A 195 58.05 12.32 27.73
C PHE A 195 57.40 13.58 28.32
N ALA A 196 57.96 14.78 28.02
CA ALA A 196 57.35 16.04 28.44
C ALA A 196 55.95 16.25 27.91
N ASN A 197 55.70 15.92 26.63
CA ASN A 197 54.34 15.94 26.04
C ASN A 197 53.40 14.94 26.73
N TYR A 198 53.91 13.74 27.00
CA TYR A 198 53.11 12.69 27.68
C TYR A 198 52.74 13.14 29.10
N THR A 199 53.67 13.65 29.89
CA THR A 199 53.40 14.10 31.25
C THR A 199 52.44 15.28 31.29
N ALA A 200 52.52 16.20 30.32
CA ALA A 200 51.57 17.31 30.18
C ALA A 200 50.19 16.79 29.87
N TYR A 201 50.03 15.90 28.89
CA TYR A 201 48.76 15.25 28.55
C TYR A 201 48.17 14.51 29.75
N TYR A 202 48.94 13.64 30.38
CA TYR A 202 48.53 12.84 31.53
C TYR A 202 48.01 13.68 32.67
N SER A 203 48.77 14.74 33.07
CA SER A 203 48.41 15.63 34.18
C SER A 203 47.12 16.42 33.88
N ASN A 204 46.94 16.87 32.63
CA ASN A 204 45.71 17.51 32.20
C ASN A 204 44.50 16.55 32.25
N TRP A 205 44.69 15.29 31.81
CA TRP A 205 43.65 14.28 31.89
C TRP A 205 43.34 13.89 33.34
N GLU A 206 44.34 13.68 34.19
CA GLU A 206 44.20 13.36 35.60
C GLU A 206 43.38 14.43 36.33
N ALA A 207 43.58 15.70 36.01
CA ALA A 207 42.86 16.84 36.61
C ALA A 207 41.38 16.88 36.20
N SER A 208 41.00 16.29 35.07
CA SER A 208 39.65 16.36 34.52
C SER A 208 38.86 15.04 34.56
N ALA A 209 39.54 13.90 34.60
CA ALA A 209 38.93 12.57 34.42
C ALA A 209 37.79 12.30 35.40
N TYR A 210 37.96 12.56 36.68
CA TYR A 210 36.96 12.26 37.71
C TYR A 210 35.94 13.38 37.96
N GLY A 211 36.14 14.52 37.31
CA GLY A 211 35.28 15.69 37.42
C GLY A 211 34.57 16.03 36.12
N ALA A 212 35.10 16.98 35.36
CA ALA A 212 34.48 17.50 34.15
C ALA A 212 34.29 16.44 33.05
N SER A 213 35.21 15.44 32.98
CA SER A 213 35.10 14.34 32.00
C SER A 213 34.24 13.18 32.48
N ASN A 214 33.96 13.06 33.79
CA ASN A 214 33.20 11.99 34.44
C ASN A 214 33.55 10.60 33.91
N PHE A 215 34.82 10.21 33.96
CA PHE A 215 35.35 8.98 33.38
C PHE A 215 36.02 8.10 34.44
N PRO A 216 35.68 6.81 34.61
CA PRO A 216 36.23 5.91 35.62
C PRO A 216 37.63 5.42 35.20
N TRP A 217 38.59 6.28 35.18
CA TRP A 217 39.95 5.96 34.78
C TRP A 217 40.73 5.32 35.92
N THR A 218 41.33 4.17 35.66
CA THR A 218 42.06 3.44 36.70
C THR A 218 43.44 4.02 37.04
N GLN A 219 44.13 4.65 36.10
CA GLN A 219 45.56 5.02 36.17
C GLN A 219 46.52 3.81 36.35
N LEU A 220 45.97 2.60 36.19
CA LEU A 220 46.64 1.31 36.44
C LEU A 220 46.95 0.55 35.14
N GLY A 221 46.66 1.15 33.99
CA GLY A 221 46.94 0.60 32.66
C GLY A 221 45.91 -0.38 32.14
N TYR A 222 44.72 -0.42 32.75
CA TYR A 222 43.55 -1.13 32.26
C TYR A 222 42.30 -0.27 32.40
N THR A 223 41.31 -0.53 31.54
CA THR A 223 40.01 0.16 31.59
C THR A 223 39.20 -0.29 32.79
N TYR A 224 38.36 0.59 33.36
CA TYR A 224 37.45 0.25 34.45
C TYR A 224 36.16 -0.35 33.91
N ARG A 225 35.94 -1.65 34.15
CA ARG A 225 34.65 -2.31 33.84
C ARG A 225 33.65 -2.01 34.97
N TRP A 226 32.51 -1.45 34.61
CA TRP A 226 31.50 -1.02 35.58
C TRP A 226 30.22 -1.84 35.50
N GLY A 227 29.39 -1.78 36.54
CA GLY A 227 28.04 -2.34 36.55
C GLY A 227 27.95 -3.81 36.95
N LEU A 228 29.04 -4.50 37.28
CA LEU A 228 29.00 -5.91 37.73
C LEU A 228 29.15 -6.05 39.23
N GLY A 229 30.22 -5.51 39.79
CA GLY A 229 30.55 -5.57 41.21
C GLY A 229 31.79 -4.76 41.53
N ASP A 230 32.35 -4.95 42.73
CA ASP A 230 33.45 -4.13 43.26
C ASP A 230 34.76 -4.90 43.46
N SER A 231 34.80 -6.20 43.17
CA SER A 231 36.03 -7.00 43.23
C SER A 231 36.97 -6.65 42.07
N LEU A 232 38.25 -6.93 42.21
CA LEU A 232 39.22 -6.72 41.11
C LEU A 232 38.78 -7.49 39.83
N ALA A 233 38.22 -8.66 39.98
CA ALA A 233 37.70 -9.46 38.85
C ALA A 233 36.51 -8.81 38.16
N ASP A 234 35.69 -8.04 38.90
CA ASP A 234 34.54 -7.34 38.36
C ASP A 234 34.95 -6.01 37.68
N ILE A 235 35.88 -5.26 38.25
CA ILE A 235 36.23 -3.93 37.74
C ILE A 235 37.33 -3.94 36.68
N ARG A 236 38.11 -5.02 36.57
CA ARG A 236 39.17 -5.13 35.59
C ARG A 236 38.62 -5.23 34.18
N GLY A 237 38.88 -4.25 33.34
CA GLY A 237 38.63 -4.23 31.93
C GLY A 237 39.80 -4.72 31.08
N LEU A 238 40.05 -4.05 29.97
CA LEU A 238 41.05 -4.40 28.97
C LEU A 238 42.35 -3.60 29.20
N SER A 239 43.49 -4.10 28.71
CA SER A 239 44.74 -3.36 28.68
C SER A 239 44.58 -2.09 27.86
N GLU A 240 45.01 -0.98 28.46
CA GLU A 240 44.74 0.37 27.97
C GLU A 240 45.98 1.01 27.41
N PHE A 241 45.85 1.58 26.21
CA PHE A 241 46.90 2.34 25.55
C PHE A 241 46.33 3.63 24.96
N ILE A 242 47.20 4.59 24.66
CA ILE A 242 46.85 5.83 23.97
C ILE A 242 47.74 6.05 22.76
N LEU A 243 47.18 6.66 21.72
CA LEU A 243 47.90 7.21 20.59
C LEU A 243 47.95 8.73 20.79
N PRO A 244 49.11 9.33 21.04
CA PRO A 244 49.26 10.79 21.23
C PRO A 244 48.68 11.57 20.04
N GLY A 245 48.21 12.79 20.28
CA GLY A 245 47.73 13.68 19.22
C GLY A 245 48.84 13.94 18.19
N GLY A 246 48.44 13.86 16.90
CA GLY A 246 49.34 13.92 15.76
C GLY A 246 50.03 12.60 15.38
N SER A 247 49.84 11.51 16.14
CA SER A 247 50.39 10.19 15.78
C SER A 247 49.78 9.66 14.50
N GLN A 248 50.63 9.17 13.61
CA GLN A 248 50.18 8.52 12.37
C GLN A 248 49.85 7.05 12.60
N TYR A 249 48.76 6.62 11.95
CA TYR A 249 48.33 5.22 11.90
C TYR A 249 47.76 4.90 10.54
N THR A 250 47.72 3.62 10.20
CA THR A 250 47.03 3.15 9.01
C THR A 250 45.71 2.50 9.44
N VAL A 251 44.58 2.86 8.84
CA VAL A 251 43.32 2.20 9.11
C VAL A 251 43.42 0.75 8.63
N TYR A 252 43.11 -0.17 9.52
CA TYR A 252 43.18 -1.62 9.21
C TYR A 252 41.81 -2.18 8.89
N SER A 253 40.82 -1.94 9.74
CA SER A 253 39.42 -2.36 9.49
C SER A 253 38.50 -1.44 10.23
N ILE A 254 37.27 -1.31 9.74
CA ILE A 254 36.19 -0.57 10.36
C ILE A 254 34.97 -1.49 10.46
N TYR A 255 34.42 -1.61 11.65
CA TYR A 255 33.30 -2.50 11.95
C TYR A 255 32.19 -1.72 12.64
N SER A 256 30.93 -2.08 12.35
CA SER A 256 29.86 -1.87 13.32
C SER A 256 30.10 -2.76 14.54
N LEU A 257 29.44 -2.46 15.65
CA LEU A 257 29.58 -3.28 16.86
C LEU A 257 29.15 -4.73 16.62
N THR A 258 28.06 -4.91 15.88
CA THR A 258 27.54 -6.23 15.54
C THR A 258 28.50 -6.97 14.59
N SER A 259 29.02 -6.29 13.59
CA SER A 259 30.02 -6.88 12.69
C SER A 259 31.28 -7.29 13.43
N TYR A 260 31.78 -6.46 14.34
CA TYR A 260 32.94 -6.80 15.15
C TYR A 260 32.68 -8.01 16.03
N LEU A 261 31.47 -8.15 16.60
CA LEU A 261 31.10 -9.28 17.44
C LEU A 261 31.18 -10.62 16.67
N TYR A 262 30.72 -10.64 15.43
CA TYR A 262 30.53 -11.90 14.67
C TYR A 262 31.64 -12.22 13.69
N THR A 263 32.68 -11.39 13.53
CA THR A 263 33.84 -11.74 12.70
C THR A 263 34.82 -12.61 13.47
N SER A 264 35.23 -13.73 12.87
CA SER A 264 36.39 -14.50 13.30
C SER A 264 37.48 -14.33 12.24
N GLY A 265 38.54 -13.60 12.52
CA GLY A 265 39.62 -13.44 11.58
C GLY A 265 40.87 -12.95 12.32
N ASN A 266 41.90 -13.72 12.30
CA ASN A 266 43.15 -13.44 13.04
C ASN A 266 44.31 -13.02 12.14
N GLY A 267 44.02 -12.36 11.00
CA GLY A 267 45.08 -11.75 10.18
C GLY A 267 46.04 -12.71 9.47
N SER A 268 45.80 -14.02 9.50
CA SER A 268 46.59 -15.03 8.77
C SER A 268 45.68 -16.00 8.06
N GLY A 269 45.53 -15.88 6.75
CA GLY A 269 44.85 -16.87 5.92
C GLY A 269 43.31 -16.64 5.73
N ASP A 270 42.53 -17.64 5.99
CA ASP A 270 41.10 -17.69 5.72
C ASP A 270 40.25 -16.73 6.59
N PHE A 271 39.25 -16.14 6.01
CA PHE A 271 38.31 -15.26 6.69
C PHE A 271 36.91 -15.92 6.78
N ASP A 272 36.50 -16.27 7.98
CA ASP A 272 35.24 -16.93 8.26
C ASP A 272 34.22 -15.97 8.89
N VAL A 273 33.06 -15.81 8.26
CA VAL A 273 31.93 -15.06 8.77
C VAL A 273 30.91 -16.04 9.31
N VAL A 274 30.75 -16.06 10.62
CA VAL A 274 29.81 -16.98 11.31
C VAL A 274 28.54 -16.30 11.83
N GLY A 275 28.43 -14.96 11.75
CA GLY A 275 27.29 -14.16 12.16
C GLY A 275 27.08 -12.97 11.21
N ASN A 276 26.25 -12.01 11.61
CA ASN A 276 25.92 -10.88 10.77
C ASN A 276 27.02 -9.82 10.77
N LEU A 277 27.48 -9.46 9.57
CA LEU A 277 28.35 -8.35 9.28
C LEU A 277 27.53 -7.20 8.72
N ASP A 278 27.45 -6.08 9.44
CA ASP A 278 26.79 -4.87 8.98
C ASP A 278 27.84 -3.78 8.73
N THR A 279 28.02 -3.42 7.46
CA THR A 279 28.90 -2.33 7.03
C THR A 279 28.14 -1.06 6.66
N LEU A 280 26.83 -1.07 6.80
CA LEU A 280 25.91 -0.03 6.35
C LEU A 280 26.24 1.36 6.88
N TRP A 281 26.55 1.48 8.15
CA TRP A 281 26.79 2.76 8.79
C TRP A 281 28.11 3.42 8.39
N ALA A 282 29.11 2.65 8.04
CA ALA A 282 30.42 3.15 7.61
C ALA A 282 30.46 3.51 6.12
N GLY A 283 29.45 3.11 5.35
CA GLY A 283 29.45 3.22 3.90
C GLY A 283 30.60 2.47 3.24
N ARG A 284 31.13 1.46 3.92
CA ARG A 284 32.33 0.75 3.51
C ARG A 284 32.06 -0.70 3.32
N SER A 285 32.72 -1.22 2.31
CA SER A 285 32.80 -2.63 2.03
C SER A 285 33.64 -3.32 3.06
N PHE A 286 33.21 -4.50 3.44
CA PHE A 286 34.05 -5.44 4.14
C PHE A 286 35.21 -5.82 3.21
N GLN A 287 36.44 -5.66 3.64
CA GLN A 287 37.63 -6.07 2.90
C GLN A 287 38.29 -7.24 3.64
N PRO A 288 38.20 -8.44 3.10
CA PRO A 288 38.79 -9.62 3.71
C PRO A 288 40.32 -9.59 3.57
N ARG A 289 40.95 -10.44 4.34
CA ARG A 289 42.38 -10.71 4.29
C ARG A 289 42.62 -12.20 4.24
N GLY A 290 43.61 -12.61 3.51
CA GLY A 290 43.87 -14.03 3.21
C GLY A 290 43.31 -14.41 1.87
N ASP A 291 43.47 -15.67 1.49
CA ASP A 291 43.16 -16.18 0.13
C ASP A 291 41.74 -16.73 0.03
N THR A 292 41.04 -16.92 1.14
CA THR A 292 39.69 -17.47 1.16
C THR A 292 38.78 -16.67 2.07
N VAL A 293 37.52 -16.53 1.63
CA VAL A 293 36.43 -15.95 2.40
C VAL A 293 35.29 -16.96 2.45
N ARG A 294 34.88 -17.33 3.65
CA ARG A 294 33.74 -18.24 3.87
C ARG A 294 32.67 -17.54 4.66
N ILE A 295 31.45 -17.53 4.13
CA ILE A 295 30.28 -17.00 4.80
C ILE A 295 29.40 -18.18 5.16
N ALA A 296 29.22 -18.40 6.47
CA ALA A 296 28.52 -19.56 6.99
C ALA A 296 27.00 -19.46 6.72
N ALA A 297 26.33 -20.61 6.73
CA ALA A 297 24.88 -20.64 6.63
C ALA A 297 24.24 -19.83 7.79
N GLY A 298 23.29 -18.95 7.46
CA GLY A 298 22.65 -18.04 8.41
C GLY A 298 23.42 -16.75 8.70
N ALA A 299 24.68 -16.61 8.28
CA ALA A 299 25.40 -15.34 8.37
C ALA A 299 24.96 -14.35 7.28
N VAL A 300 24.97 -13.05 7.58
CA VAL A 300 24.61 -11.99 6.65
C VAL A 300 25.76 -10.99 6.56
N VAL A 301 26.22 -10.72 5.34
CA VAL A 301 27.14 -9.63 5.03
C VAL A 301 26.34 -8.55 4.30
N SER A 302 26.24 -7.35 4.88
CA SER A 302 25.45 -6.27 4.33
C SER A 302 26.20 -4.95 4.30
N GLY A 303 25.98 -4.15 3.27
CA GLY A 303 26.61 -2.84 3.15
C GLY A 303 26.30 -2.17 1.84
N GLY A 304 26.85 -1.00 1.59
CA GLY A 304 26.82 -0.33 0.28
C GLY A 304 27.51 -1.17 -0.79
N GLN A 305 28.67 -1.72 -0.42
CA GLN A 305 29.32 -2.86 -1.02
C GLN A 305 29.35 -3.91 0.06
N GLY A 306 28.65 -5.01 -0.11
CA GLY A 306 28.59 -6.05 0.91
C GLY A 306 29.99 -6.65 1.16
N LEU A 307 30.67 -7.06 0.09
CA LEU A 307 32.02 -7.64 0.13
C LEU A 307 32.91 -7.01 -0.95
N LEU A 308 34.05 -6.50 -0.55
CA LEU A 308 35.08 -5.96 -1.46
C LEU A 308 36.32 -6.87 -1.48
N ILE A 309 36.70 -7.36 -2.63
CA ILE A 309 37.93 -8.14 -2.86
C ILE A 309 38.89 -7.29 -3.69
N ALA A 310 39.97 -6.84 -3.08
CA ALA A 310 40.95 -5.94 -3.69
C ALA A 310 42.28 -6.64 -4.04
N SER A 311 42.30 -7.94 -4.11
CA SER A 311 43.51 -8.77 -4.41
C SER A 311 43.15 -9.91 -5.36
N PRO A 312 44.10 -10.42 -6.17
CA PRO A 312 43.87 -11.54 -7.09
C PRO A 312 43.85 -12.87 -6.37
N GLY A 313 43.28 -13.88 -7.01
CA GLY A 313 43.36 -15.29 -6.59
C GLY A 313 42.50 -15.68 -5.39
N TYR A 314 41.50 -14.80 -5.01
CA TYR A 314 40.61 -15.13 -3.91
C TYR A 314 39.57 -16.18 -4.28
N THR A 315 39.26 -17.02 -3.30
CA THR A 315 38.12 -17.94 -3.33
C THR A 315 37.09 -17.47 -2.31
N VAL A 316 35.91 -17.05 -2.79
CA VAL A 316 34.77 -16.69 -1.94
C VAL A 316 33.77 -17.84 -1.94
N THR A 317 33.47 -18.40 -0.78
CA THR A 317 32.42 -19.43 -0.60
C THR A 317 31.30 -18.83 0.23
N ASN A 318 30.13 -18.61 -0.38
CA ASN A 318 28.93 -18.07 0.29
C ASN A 318 27.91 -19.17 0.55
N SER A 319 27.65 -19.50 1.80
CA SER A 319 26.53 -20.35 2.22
C SER A 319 25.44 -19.55 2.97
N GLY A 320 25.69 -18.26 3.24
CA GLY A 320 24.78 -17.35 3.90
C GLY A 320 24.14 -16.33 2.93
N MET A 321 24.10 -15.06 3.33
CA MET A 321 23.55 -13.97 2.54
C MET A 321 24.59 -12.84 2.39
N ILE A 322 24.75 -12.31 1.18
CA ILE A 322 25.53 -11.10 0.90
C ILE A 322 24.60 -10.11 0.23
N THR A 323 24.53 -8.90 0.75
CA THR A 323 23.65 -7.85 0.22
C THR A 323 24.38 -6.53 0.00
N GLY A 324 24.14 -5.90 -1.16
CA GLY A 324 24.43 -4.51 -1.44
C GLY A 324 23.25 -3.61 -1.05
N SER A 325 23.46 -2.30 -0.84
CA SER A 325 22.40 -1.36 -0.52
C SER A 325 22.65 0.06 -1.06
N THR A 326 21.55 0.74 -1.44
CA THR A 326 21.57 2.13 -1.93
C THR A 326 21.94 3.18 -0.88
N LYS A 327 22.11 2.81 0.39
CA LYS A 327 22.31 3.76 1.49
C LYS A 327 23.77 4.09 1.75
N ALA A 328 24.70 3.64 0.93
CA ALA A 328 26.12 3.95 1.08
C ALA A 328 26.36 5.42 0.75
N LYS A 329 26.62 6.19 1.78
CA LYS A 329 27.16 7.55 1.61
C LYS A 329 28.67 7.55 1.36
N PHE A 330 29.34 6.43 1.46
CA PHE A 330 30.80 6.32 1.45
C PHE A 330 31.20 5.00 0.76
N GLY A 331 31.92 5.11 -0.32
CA GLY A 331 32.46 4.02 -1.11
C GLY A 331 33.32 4.56 -2.24
N LEU A 332 33.86 3.69 -3.07
CA LEU A 332 34.46 4.10 -4.34
C LEU A 332 33.32 4.66 -5.20
N ALA A 333 33.42 5.92 -5.65
CA ALA A 333 32.41 6.57 -6.45
C ALA A 333 32.06 5.73 -7.68
N GLY A 334 30.76 5.49 -7.91
CA GLY A 334 30.27 4.67 -9.03
C GLY A 334 30.25 3.16 -8.77
N THR A 335 30.46 2.71 -7.51
CA THR A 335 30.38 1.28 -7.14
C THR A 335 29.39 1.02 -6.00
N GLU A 336 28.52 1.96 -5.73
CA GLU A 336 27.42 1.82 -4.79
C GLU A 336 26.45 0.75 -5.31
N ASP A 337 25.74 0.11 -4.40
CA ASP A 337 24.75 -0.94 -4.71
C ASP A 337 25.35 -2.23 -5.32
N VAL A 338 26.54 -2.61 -4.89
CA VAL A 338 27.18 -3.88 -5.30
C VAL A 338 27.24 -4.83 -4.12
N ALA A 339 26.74 -6.07 -4.25
CA ALA A 339 26.87 -7.04 -3.16
C ALA A 339 28.30 -7.59 -3.06
N ILE A 340 28.92 -7.97 -4.18
CA ILE A 340 30.32 -8.40 -4.24
C ILE A 340 31.03 -7.62 -5.34
N LEU A 341 32.13 -6.97 -4.98
CA LEU A 341 32.99 -6.25 -5.90
C LEU A 341 34.41 -6.86 -5.89
N PHE A 342 34.85 -7.39 -7.03
CA PHE A 342 36.22 -7.74 -7.32
C PHE A 342 36.88 -6.57 -8.04
N LEU A 343 37.80 -5.87 -7.37
CA LEU A 343 38.47 -4.68 -7.92
C LEU A 343 39.57 -5.09 -8.89
N GLY A 344 39.55 -4.54 -10.08
CA GLY A 344 40.62 -4.69 -11.08
C GLY A 344 41.85 -3.83 -10.80
N GLN A 345 41.69 -2.66 -10.17
CA GLN A 345 42.77 -1.79 -9.77
C GLN A 345 42.39 -1.01 -8.52
N VAL A 346 43.27 -0.90 -7.53
CA VAL A 346 43.16 0.09 -6.45
C VAL A 346 43.58 1.43 -7.04
N PRO A 347 42.82 2.55 -6.86
CA PRO A 347 43.28 3.88 -7.26
C PRO A 347 44.63 4.15 -6.60
N ALA A 348 45.66 4.32 -7.40
CA ALA A 348 47.04 4.50 -6.92
C ALA A 348 47.17 5.83 -6.17
N VAL A 349 47.52 5.73 -4.89
CA VAL A 349 48.23 6.84 -4.19
C VAL A 349 49.72 6.52 -4.30
N GLY A 350 50.37 7.07 -5.35
CA GLY A 350 51.83 6.94 -5.54
C GLY A 350 52.21 5.70 -6.39
N ALA A 351 52.77 5.95 -7.55
CA ALA A 351 53.38 5.12 -8.58
C ALA A 351 53.73 3.68 -8.17
N MET A 352 52.85 2.73 -8.26
CA MET A 352 52.99 1.33 -8.58
C MET A 352 51.60 0.72 -8.86
N ALA A 353 51.13 0.81 -10.07
CA ALA A 353 50.02 0.04 -10.55
C ALA A 353 50.51 -1.42 -10.81
N ALA A 354 50.26 -2.29 -9.87
CA ALA A 354 50.27 -3.74 -10.15
C ALA A 354 48.89 -4.13 -10.68
N PRO A 355 48.78 -4.94 -11.74
CA PRO A 355 47.50 -5.47 -12.19
C PRO A 355 46.95 -6.41 -11.12
N PHE A 356 45.84 -6.00 -10.49
CA PHE A 356 45.09 -6.85 -9.56
C PHE A 356 43.98 -7.56 -10.32
N GLY A 357 43.73 -8.83 -10.01
CA GLY A 357 42.49 -9.51 -10.33
C GLY A 357 42.45 -10.55 -11.38
N THR A 358 43.48 -11.40 -11.52
CA THR A 358 43.37 -12.64 -12.28
C THR A 358 43.08 -13.81 -11.34
N GLY A 359 42.10 -14.66 -11.71
CA GLY A 359 41.86 -15.95 -11.07
C GLY A 359 40.98 -15.93 -9.81
N ASN A 360 40.07 -14.97 -9.65
CA ASN A 360 39.09 -14.98 -8.56
C ASN A 360 38.01 -16.05 -8.78
N THR A 361 37.61 -16.72 -7.70
CA THR A 361 36.56 -17.73 -7.73
C THR A 361 35.49 -17.41 -6.70
N LEU A 362 34.23 -17.36 -7.15
CA LEU A 362 33.06 -17.26 -6.31
C LEU A 362 32.27 -18.58 -6.37
N VAL A 363 32.13 -19.25 -5.24
CA VAL A 363 31.22 -20.38 -5.07
C VAL A 363 30.03 -19.93 -4.23
N ASN A 364 28.86 -19.77 -4.85
CA ASN A 364 27.64 -19.37 -4.17
C ASN A 364 26.71 -20.55 -3.95
N LEU A 365 26.52 -20.92 -2.69
CA LEU A 365 25.55 -21.90 -2.20
C LEU A 365 24.37 -21.22 -1.47
N GLY A 366 24.51 -19.93 -1.14
CA GLY A 366 23.54 -19.11 -0.40
C GLY A 366 22.87 -18.06 -1.29
N THR A 367 22.71 -16.86 -0.75
CA THR A 367 22.06 -15.74 -1.44
C THR A 367 23.00 -14.55 -1.59
N ILE A 368 23.06 -13.99 -2.78
CA ILE A 368 23.73 -12.74 -3.10
C ILE A 368 22.71 -11.82 -3.73
N HIS A 369 22.48 -10.65 -3.14
CA HIS A 369 21.45 -9.71 -3.59
C HIS A 369 21.95 -8.28 -3.57
N SER A 370 21.60 -7.49 -4.59
CA SER A 370 21.80 -6.04 -4.60
C SER A 370 20.73 -5.32 -5.41
N PRO A 371 20.30 -4.12 -5.02
CA PRO A 371 19.48 -3.25 -5.87
C PRO A 371 20.21 -2.83 -7.17
N GLY A 372 21.53 -2.76 -7.15
CA GLY A 372 22.38 -2.51 -8.32
C GLY A 372 22.95 -3.81 -8.90
N SER A 373 24.27 -3.99 -8.82
CA SER A 373 24.95 -5.20 -9.30
C SER A 373 25.17 -6.18 -8.15
N ALA A 374 24.74 -7.43 -8.28
CA ALA A 374 24.96 -8.43 -7.23
C ALA A 374 26.42 -8.85 -7.20
N VAL A 375 27.00 -9.18 -8.33
CA VAL A 375 28.44 -9.49 -8.50
C VAL A 375 29.01 -8.58 -9.56
N ARG A 376 30.09 -7.88 -9.23
CA ARG A 376 30.85 -7.06 -10.18
C ARG A 376 32.33 -7.39 -10.11
N ALA A 377 32.97 -7.52 -11.26
CA ALA A 377 34.41 -7.68 -11.39
C ALA A 377 34.95 -6.65 -12.40
N ASP A 378 35.92 -5.83 -11.98
CA ASP A 378 36.39 -4.71 -12.81
C ASP A 378 37.50 -5.13 -13.81
N ALA A 379 38.20 -6.28 -13.56
CA ALA A 379 39.16 -6.84 -14.51
C ALA A 379 39.63 -8.23 -14.09
N GLY A 380 40.20 -8.97 -15.06
CA GLY A 380 40.83 -10.26 -14.86
C GLY A 380 39.84 -11.42 -14.82
N ASP A 381 40.36 -12.63 -15.04
CA ASP A 381 39.54 -13.85 -15.15
C ASP A 381 38.81 -14.13 -13.83
N THR A 382 37.47 -14.25 -13.91
CA THR A 382 36.59 -14.52 -12.77
C THR A 382 35.75 -15.77 -13.01
N THR A 383 35.82 -16.74 -12.08
CA THR A 383 34.98 -17.92 -12.13
C THR A 383 33.87 -17.84 -11.09
N ILE A 384 32.62 -17.89 -11.55
CA ILE A 384 31.43 -17.87 -10.68
C ILE A 384 30.71 -19.21 -10.80
N ILE A 385 30.64 -19.95 -9.70
CA ILE A 385 29.89 -21.22 -9.60
C ILE A 385 28.68 -20.94 -8.70
N ASN A 386 27.49 -21.01 -9.28
CA ASN A 386 26.25 -20.67 -8.55
C ASN A 386 25.33 -21.89 -8.40
N SER A 387 25.18 -22.37 -7.17
CA SER A 387 24.15 -23.35 -6.79
C SER A 387 23.10 -22.75 -5.85
N GLY A 388 23.24 -21.47 -5.47
CA GLY A 388 22.30 -20.69 -4.69
C GLY A 388 21.55 -19.66 -5.53
N SER A 389 21.35 -18.45 -4.98
CA SER A 389 20.68 -17.36 -5.67
C SER A 389 21.61 -16.15 -5.83
N ILE A 390 21.72 -15.61 -7.04
CA ILE A 390 22.36 -14.33 -7.34
C ILE A 390 21.33 -13.43 -7.99
N SER A 391 21.05 -12.27 -7.38
CA SER A 391 19.98 -11.36 -7.77
C SER A 391 20.44 -9.91 -7.75
N GLY A 392 20.38 -9.23 -8.91
CA GLY A 392 20.73 -7.83 -9.05
C GLY A 392 19.64 -7.02 -9.75
N GLY A 393 19.35 -5.84 -9.22
CA GLY A 393 18.34 -4.93 -9.80
C GLY A 393 18.77 -4.38 -11.16
N THR A 394 20.09 -4.13 -11.35
CA THR A 394 20.66 -3.73 -12.64
C THR A 394 21.36 -4.90 -13.32
N TYR A 395 22.31 -5.54 -12.63
CA TYR A 395 23.01 -6.73 -13.11
C TYR A 395 23.08 -7.79 -12.01
N ALA A 396 22.75 -9.03 -12.35
CA ALA A 396 23.07 -10.16 -11.48
C ALA A 396 24.57 -10.39 -11.47
N VAL A 397 25.20 -10.36 -12.65
CA VAL A 397 26.65 -10.48 -12.83
C VAL A 397 27.09 -9.45 -13.86
N GLN A 398 28.14 -8.70 -13.52
CA GLN A 398 28.79 -7.74 -14.41
C GLN A 398 30.30 -7.90 -14.28
N THR A 399 30.96 -8.28 -15.35
CA THR A 399 32.42 -8.30 -15.44
C THR A 399 32.88 -7.35 -16.53
N ALA A 400 34.11 -6.85 -16.46
CA ALA A 400 34.60 -5.84 -17.39
C ALA A 400 35.57 -6.42 -18.42
N GLY A 401 36.42 -7.33 -18.02
CA GLY A 401 37.37 -7.94 -18.93
C GLY A 401 38.16 -9.05 -18.26
N GLY A 402 38.58 -10.01 -19.07
CA GLY A 402 39.16 -11.28 -18.65
C GLY A 402 38.45 -12.42 -19.37
N ASN A 403 38.84 -13.65 -19.14
CA ASN A 403 38.12 -14.84 -19.62
C ASN A 403 37.24 -15.34 -18.48
N ASP A 404 36.00 -14.87 -18.45
CA ASP A 404 35.08 -15.06 -17.33
C ASP A 404 34.21 -16.31 -17.53
N ARG A 405 33.94 -16.99 -16.44
CA ARG A 405 33.10 -18.19 -16.45
C ARG A 405 31.96 -18.07 -15.42
N LEU A 406 30.74 -18.13 -15.92
CA LEU A 406 29.54 -18.26 -15.09
C LEU A 406 28.94 -19.66 -15.25
N ASP A 407 29.04 -20.47 -14.20
CA ASP A 407 28.60 -21.87 -14.15
C ASP A 407 27.43 -21.98 -13.13
N VAL A 408 26.21 -22.11 -13.63
CA VAL A 408 25.01 -22.23 -12.81
C VAL A 408 24.63 -23.69 -12.65
N ARG A 409 24.77 -24.21 -11.43
CA ARG A 409 24.59 -25.64 -11.09
C ARG A 409 23.38 -25.82 -10.17
N GLY A 410 22.16 -25.76 -10.73
CA GLY A 410 20.92 -25.84 -9.97
C GLY A 410 20.60 -24.59 -9.20
N GLY A 411 21.29 -23.47 -9.48
CA GLY A 411 21.07 -22.18 -8.84
C GLY A 411 20.18 -21.24 -9.67
N THR A 412 19.94 -20.06 -9.12
CA THR A 412 19.17 -19.00 -9.77
C THR A 412 20.05 -17.79 -10.07
N ILE A 413 19.95 -17.26 -11.28
CA ILE A 413 20.44 -15.93 -11.67
C ILE A 413 19.23 -15.07 -11.97
N SER A 414 19.09 -13.94 -11.26
CA SER A 414 17.99 -12.99 -11.44
C SER A 414 18.52 -11.60 -11.75
N GLY A 415 18.28 -11.13 -12.96
CA GLY A 415 18.78 -9.87 -13.49
C GLY A 415 19.67 -10.06 -14.72
N ARG A 416 20.22 -8.94 -15.22
CA ARG A 416 21.08 -8.97 -16.41
C ARG A 416 22.46 -9.59 -16.11
N VAL A 417 23.03 -10.21 -17.12
CA VAL A 417 24.40 -10.74 -17.13
C VAL A 417 25.19 -10.06 -18.25
N ASP A 418 26.33 -9.48 -17.90
CA ASP A 418 27.28 -8.85 -18.82
C ASP A 418 28.68 -9.36 -18.45
N LEU A 419 29.27 -10.19 -19.29
CA LEU A 419 30.57 -10.80 -18.99
C LEU A 419 31.75 -10.02 -19.58
N GLY A 420 31.47 -8.86 -20.24
CA GLY A 420 32.50 -7.91 -20.61
C GLY A 420 33.24 -8.25 -21.89
N ALA A 421 34.58 -8.20 -21.83
CA ALA A 421 35.44 -8.45 -22.97
C ALA A 421 36.40 -9.57 -22.64
N GLY A 422 36.44 -10.59 -23.47
CA GLY A 422 37.30 -11.75 -23.29
C GLY A 422 36.85 -12.95 -24.10
N PHE A 423 37.14 -14.16 -23.62
CA PHE A 423 36.53 -15.39 -24.07
C PHE A 423 35.67 -15.96 -22.95
N ASP A 424 34.45 -15.50 -22.90
CA ASP A 424 33.56 -15.67 -21.79
C ASP A 424 32.57 -16.83 -21.99
N SER A 425 32.16 -17.44 -20.90
CA SER A 425 31.22 -18.56 -20.97
C SER A 425 30.15 -18.55 -19.88
N LEU A 426 28.93 -18.84 -20.32
CA LEU A 426 27.78 -19.12 -19.44
C LEU A 426 27.35 -20.59 -19.64
N THR A 427 27.37 -21.37 -18.58
CA THR A 427 26.89 -22.75 -18.62
C THR A 427 25.84 -22.97 -17.55
N THR A 428 24.76 -23.67 -17.89
CA THR A 428 23.76 -24.10 -16.90
C THR A 428 23.68 -25.62 -16.84
N SER A 429 23.48 -26.16 -15.63
CA SER A 429 23.33 -27.60 -15.41
C SER A 429 22.47 -27.89 -14.18
N GLY A 430 21.76 -29.04 -14.18
CA GLY A 430 20.72 -29.30 -13.17
C GLY A 430 19.55 -28.31 -13.22
N PRO A 431 18.66 -28.30 -12.22
CA PRO A 431 17.46 -27.47 -12.20
C PRO A 431 17.77 -25.97 -11.98
N SER A 432 18.45 -25.39 -12.97
CA SER A 432 18.89 -23.98 -12.97
C SER A 432 17.77 -23.03 -13.41
N SER A 433 17.78 -21.80 -12.90
CA SER A 433 16.84 -20.76 -13.30
C SER A 433 17.56 -19.48 -13.76
N LEU A 434 17.20 -18.97 -14.92
CA LEU A 434 17.58 -17.64 -15.40
C LEU A 434 16.34 -16.75 -15.36
N ALA A 435 16.31 -15.78 -14.44
CA ALA A 435 15.17 -14.91 -14.19
C ALA A 435 15.43 -13.50 -14.71
N PHE A 436 14.52 -13.01 -15.56
CA PHE A 436 14.64 -11.71 -16.21
C PHE A 436 13.40 -10.86 -15.95
N ALA A 437 13.62 -9.62 -15.53
CA ALA A 437 12.58 -8.59 -15.48
C ALA A 437 12.52 -7.89 -16.84
N LEU A 438 11.35 -7.92 -17.48
CA LEU A 438 11.12 -7.40 -18.82
C LEU A 438 10.02 -6.32 -18.80
N SER A 439 10.17 -5.31 -19.63
CA SER A 439 9.07 -4.39 -19.92
C SER A 439 8.09 -5.02 -20.90
N PRO A 440 6.78 -5.02 -20.62
CA PRO A 440 5.78 -5.52 -21.56
C PRO A 440 5.83 -4.82 -22.93
N LEU A 441 6.33 -3.58 -22.96
CA LEU A 441 6.43 -2.76 -24.19
C LEU A 441 7.53 -3.21 -25.16
N GLY A 442 8.29 -4.24 -24.86
CA GLY A 442 9.37 -4.77 -25.71
C GLY A 442 10.62 -3.88 -25.77
N THR A 443 10.75 -2.89 -24.87
CA THR A 443 11.90 -1.96 -24.82
C THR A 443 13.02 -2.44 -23.90
N SER A 444 12.92 -3.65 -23.35
CA SER A 444 13.94 -4.20 -22.44
C SER A 444 15.24 -4.42 -23.20
N PRO A 445 16.38 -4.04 -22.62
CA PRO A 445 17.68 -4.42 -23.17
C PRO A 445 17.88 -5.94 -23.12
N VAL A 446 18.77 -6.45 -23.98
CA VAL A 446 19.15 -7.87 -23.95
C VAL A 446 19.66 -8.25 -22.55
N SER A 447 19.21 -9.38 -22.04
CA SER A 447 19.44 -9.74 -20.63
C SER A 447 20.81 -10.41 -20.40
N VAL A 448 21.35 -11.13 -21.39
CA VAL A 448 22.69 -11.73 -21.37
C VAL A 448 23.44 -11.24 -22.60
N ILE A 449 24.56 -10.56 -22.37
CA ILE A 449 25.38 -9.96 -23.41
C ILE A 449 26.88 -10.17 -23.13
N ASN A 450 27.69 -9.90 -24.14
CA ASN A 450 29.15 -9.95 -24.06
C ASN A 450 29.59 -11.33 -23.51
N VAL A 451 29.20 -12.38 -24.22
CA VAL A 451 29.53 -13.78 -23.88
C VAL A 451 29.72 -14.57 -25.16
N GLU A 452 30.89 -15.18 -25.33
CA GLU A 452 31.23 -15.90 -26.57
C GLU A 452 30.55 -17.26 -26.63
N SER A 453 30.38 -17.92 -25.48
CA SER A 453 29.80 -19.25 -25.44
C SER A 453 28.73 -19.40 -24.38
N VAL A 454 27.49 -19.69 -24.82
CA VAL A 454 26.38 -20.00 -23.91
C VAL A 454 25.94 -21.46 -24.15
N ARG A 455 25.90 -22.24 -23.08
CA ARG A 455 25.36 -23.60 -23.10
C ARG A 455 24.31 -23.79 -22.02
N LEU A 456 23.05 -23.95 -22.42
CA LEU A 456 21.95 -24.18 -21.50
C LEU A 456 21.60 -25.67 -21.40
N GLY A 457 21.53 -26.18 -20.16
CA GLY A 457 21.13 -27.54 -19.85
C GLY A 457 19.61 -27.75 -19.95
N GLY A 458 19.19 -29.03 -20.12
CA GLY A 458 17.79 -29.39 -20.32
C GLY A 458 16.85 -29.08 -19.16
N ASP A 459 17.39 -29.00 -17.93
CA ASP A 459 16.61 -28.64 -16.73
C ASP A 459 16.58 -27.11 -16.44
N THR A 460 17.06 -26.29 -17.39
CA THR A 460 17.07 -24.84 -17.24
C THR A 460 15.70 -24.25 -17.48
N THR A 461 15.22 -23.44 -16.53
CA THR A 461 13.98 -22.68 -16.65
C THR A 461 14.29 -21.20 -16.89
N LEU A 462 13.67 -20.61 -17.89
CA LEU A 462 13.60 -19.17 -18.06
C LEU A 462 12.43 -18.64 -17.23
N SER A 463 12.68 -17.77 -16.28
CA SER A 463 11.65 -17.13 -15.45
C SER A 463 11.48 -15.67 -15.86
N LEU A 464 10.36 -15.34 -16.47
CA LEU A 464 10.10 -14.00 -16.98
C LEU A 464 9.15 -13.27 -16.03
N THR A 465 9.51 -12.07 -15.61
CA THR A 465 8.67 -11.20 -14.79
C THR A 465 8.39 -9.91 -15.53
N PHE A 466 7.14 -9.58 -15.70
CA PHE A 466 6.67 -8.36 -16.34
C PHE A 466 6.06 -7.43 -15.29
N ASP A 467 6.30 -6.13 -15.42
CA ASP A 467 5.68 -5.10 -14.58
C ASP A 467 4.32 -4.67 -15.15
N ALA A 468 3.61 -3.81 -14.42
CA ALA A 468 2.29 -3.29 -14.81
C ALA A 468 2.38 -2.05 -15.71
N SER A 469 3.54 -1.72 -16.28
CA SER A 469 3.70 -0.54 -17.14
C SER A 469 2.97 -0.66 -18.47
N GLY A 470 2.59 -1.90 -18.86
CA GLY A 470 1.88 -2.20 -20.09
C GLY A 470 1.43 -3.67 -20.12
N TYR A 471 1.16 -4.20 -21.27
CA TYR A 471 0.80 -5.61 -21.47
C TYR A 471 1.56 -6.24 -22.64
N VAL A 472 1.80 -7.53 -22.55
CA VAL A 472 2.43 -8.30 -23.63
C VAL A 472 1.41 -8.53 -24.75
N ALA A 473 1.63 -7.89 -25.90
CA ALA A 473 0.80 -8.09 -27.07
C ALA A 473 1.01 -9.49 -27.68
N ASN A 474 -0.01 -10.00 -28.39
CA ASN A 474 0.12 -11.29 -29.05
C ASN A 474 1.19 -11.24 -30.15
N GLY A 475 2.18 -12.13 -30.11
CA GLY A 475 3.33 -12.14 -31.01
C GLY A 475 4.49 -11.22 -30.61
N GLN A 476 4.42 -10.54 -29.47
CA GLN A 476 5.51 -9.73 -28.93
C GLN A 476 6.73 -10.59 -28.63
N SER A 477 7.89 -10.16 -29.10
CA SER A 477 9.15 -10.91 -28.99
C SER A 477 10.18 -10.15 -28.15
N TYR A 478 10.97 -10.89 -27.36
CA TYR A 478 12.05 -10.37 -26.52
C TYR A 478 13.31 -11.16 -26.76
N ARG A 479 14.41 -10.48 -27.09
CA ARG A 479 15.73 -11.08 -27.19
C ARG A 479 16.36 -11.13 -25.80
N LEU A 480 16.58 -12.33 -25.27
CA LEU A 480 17.08 -12.54 -23.91
C LEU A 480 18.60 -12.72 -23.87
N ILE A 481 19.16 -13.43 -24.82
CA ILE A 481 20.59 -13.77 -24.88
C ILE A 481 21.15 -13.39 -26.25
N GLU A 482 22.33 -12.79 -26.27
CA GLU A 482 23.16 -12.54 -27.41
C GLU A 482 24.57 -13.08 -27.13
N ALA A 483 25.05 -13.99 -27.96
CA ALA A 483 26.33 -14.68 -27.81
C ALA A 483 26.94 -14.99 -29.18
N ASP A 484 28.23 -15.32 -29.24
CA ASP A 484 28.83 -15.82 -30.49
C ASP A 484 28.38 -17.25 -30.82
N SER A 485 28.17 -18.07 -29.77
CA SER A 485 27.68 -19.41 -29.90
C SER A 485 26.71 -19.78 -28.77
N LEU A 486 25.48 -20.17 -29.16
CA LEU A 486 24.42 -20.57 -28.23
C LEU A 486 24.01 -22.03 -28.52
N SER A 487 24.17 -22.90 -27.51
CA SER A 487 23.70 -24.28 -27.52
C SER A 487 22.51 -24.46 -26.60
N LEU A 488 21.39 -24.90 -27.14
CA LEU A 488 20.15 -25.22 -26.41
C LEU A 488 19.98 -26.74 -26.30
N PRO A 489 19.23 -27.24 -25.31
CA PRO A 489 18.88 -28.68 -25.23
C PRO A 489 17.88 -29.07 -26.32
N ASP A 490 17.93 -30.32 -26.82
CA ASP A 490 17.06 -30.83 -27.88
C ASP A 490 15.55 -30.74 -27.55
N GLY A 491 15.18 -30.75 -26.27
CA GLY A 491 13.80 -30.64 -25.80
C GLY A 491 13.29 -29.17 -25.67
N GLY A 492 14.11 -28.16 -25.97
CA GLY A 492 13.83 -26.76 -25.71
C GLY A 492 13.98 -26.41 -24.24
N LEU A 493 13.60 -25.17 -23.88
CA LEU A 493 13.68 -24.64 -22.51
C LEU A 493 12.28 -24.48 -21.92
N ALA A 494 12.13 -24.78 -20.64
CA ALA A 494 10.95 -24.44 -19.89
C ALA A 494 10.91 -22.90 -19.67
N VAL A 495 9.72 -22.31 -19.88
CA VAL A 495 9.50 -20.89 -19.61
C VAL A 495 8.37 -20.73 -18.60
N SER A 496 8.65 -20.08 -17.48
CA SER A 496 7.66 -19.63 -16.52
C SER A 496 7.52 -18.11 -16.59
N ASN A 497 6.34 -17.60 -16.26
CA ASN A 497 6.11 -16.15 -16.22
C ASN A 497 4.98 -15.81 -15.24
N ASN A 498 4.85 -14.51 -14.89
CA ASN A 498 3.81 -13.99 -13.99
C ASN A 498 2.51 -13.58 -14.71
N LEU A 499 2.38 -13.88 -16.03
CA LEU A 499 1.19 -13.53 -16.83
C LEU A 499 0.45 -14.82 -17.23
N PRO A 500 -0.57 -15.26 -16.50
CA PRO A 500 -1.23 -16.55 -16.75
C PRO A 500 -1.93 -16.62 -18.12
N MET A 501 -2.21 -15.47 -18.75
CA MET A 501 -2.83 -15.37 -20.09
C MET A 501 -1.80 -15.41 -21.23
N VAL A 502 -0.49 -15.41 -20.94
CA VAL A 502 0.56 -15.42 -21.96
C VAL A 502 1.42 -16.67 -21.82
N ARG A 503 1.59 -17.41 -22.91
CA ARG A 503 2.56 -18.49 -23.04
C ARG A 503 3.72 -18.02 -23.91
N PHE A 504 4.94 -18.29 -23.51
CA PHE A 504 6.13 -17.93 -24.28
C PHE A 504 6.69 -19.12 -25.03
N LEU A 505 7.06 -18.90 -26.30
CA LEU A 505 7.79 -19.85 -27.14
C LEU A 505 9.24 -19.37 -27.25
N THR A 506 10.20 -20.29 -27.11
CA THR A 506 11.63 -20.03 -27.31
C THR A 506 12.03 -20.32 -28.77
N ALA A 507 12.89 -19.49 -29.33
CA ALA A 507 13.54 -19.70 -30.60
C ALA A 507 15.01 -19.27 -30.51
N SER A 508 15.89 -19.98 -31.25
CA SER A 508 17.31 -19.64 -31.37
C SER A 508 17.77 -19.69 -32.82
N ASP A 509 18.66 -18.78 -33.17
CA ASP A 509 19.37 -18.77 -34.45
C ASP A 509 20.83 -19.27 -34.32
N GLY A 510 21.21 -19.81 -33.15
CA GLY A 510 22.57 -20.27 -32.83
C GLY A 510 23.45 -19.23 -32.17
N ALA A 511 23.01 -17.96 -32.14
CA ALA A 511 23.66 -16.84 -31.46
C ALA A 511 22.70 -16.12 -30.50
N ASN A 512 21.45 -15.96 -30.88
CA ASN A 512 20.44 -15.28 -30.09
C ASN A 512 19.41 -16.27 -29.53
N LEU A 513 18.95 -16.00 -28.29
CA LEU A 513 17.74 -16.59 -27.71
C LEU A 513 16.63 -15.54 -27.67
N THR A 514 15.55 -15.83 -28.36
CA THR A 514 14.36 -15.00 -28.39
C THR A 514 13.17 -15.76 -27.78
N VAL A 515 12.36 -15.07 -27.00
CA VAL A 515 11.05 -15.56 -26.53
C VAL A 515 9.93 -14.75 -27.15
N THR A 516 8.87 -15.41 -27.63
CA THR A 516 7.70 -14.78 -28.25
C THR A 516 6.46 -15.11 -27.45
N GLY A 517 5.75 -14.08 -27.00
CA GLY A 517 4.52 -14.21 -26.24
C GLY A 517 3.32 -14.56 -27.12
N LEU A 518 2.64 -15.64 -26.82
CA LEU A 518 1.35 -16.03 -27.42
C LEU A 518 0.25 -15.81 -26.38
N ARG A 519 -0.61 -14.82 -26.64
CA ARG A 519 -1.67 -14.44 -25.72
C ARG A 519 -2.93 -15.31 -25.92
N ASP A 520 -3.53 -15.77 -24.84
CA ASP A 520 -4.86 -16.39 -24.84
C ASP A 520 -5.94 -15.30 -24.94
N LEU A 521 -6.43 -15.07 -26.15
CA LEU A 521 -7.45 -14.06 -26.46
C LEU A 521 -8.86 -14.40 -25.97
N GLY A 522 -9.03 -15.44 -25.18
CA GLY A 522 -10.31 -15.79 -24.51
C GLY A 522 -10.17 -15.77 -22.99
N TRP A 523 -9.05 -15.33 -22.47
CA TRP A 523 -8.78 -15.41 -21.03
C TRP A 523 -9.68 -14.50 -20.21
N TYR A 524 -9.85 -13.23 -20.60
CA TYR A 524 -10.74 -12.30 -19.92
C TYR A 524 -12.22 -12.69 -20.06
N THR A 525 -12.62 -13.23 -21.21
CA THR A 525 -13.99 -13.76 -21.39
C THR A 525 -14.36 -14.79 -20.32
N ARG A 526 -13.38 -15.60 -19.87
CA ARG A 526 -13.58 -16.64 -18.86
C ARG A 526 -13.37 -16.17 -17.42
N SER A 527 -12.54 -15.17 -17.22
CA SER A 527 -12.07 -14.75 -15.87
C SER A 527 -12.69 -13.44 -15.37
N ALA A 528 -13.26 -12.61 -16.23
CA ALA A 528 -13.88 -11.35 -15.83
C ALA A 528 -15.24 -11.57 -15.14
N ALA A 529 -15.66 -10.59 -14.34
CA ALA A 529 -16.96 -10.57 -13.67
C ALA A 529 -18.14 -10.64 -14.63
N ASN A 530 -17.99 -10.12 -15.85
CA ASN A 530 -18.99 -10.16 -16.92
C ASN A 530 -18.32 -10.64 -18.22
N PRO A 531 -18.83 -11.71 -18.85
CA PRO A 531 -18.23 -12.28 -20.07
C PRO A 531 -18.19 -11.31 -21.26
N SER A 532 -19.19 -10.41 -21.40
CA SER A 532 -19.21 -9.41 -22.47
C SER A 532 -18.12 -8.34 -22.27
N LEU A 533 -17.90 -7.90 -21.02
CA LEU A 533 -16.76 -7.06 -20.67
C LEU A 533 -15.45 -7.80 -20.96
N GLY A 534 -15.34 -9.08 -20.54
CA GLY A 534 -14.17 -9.91 -20.81
C GLY A 534 -13.84 -10.02 -22.30
N ALA A 535 -14.85 -10.25 -23.15
CA ALA A 535 -14.68 -10.34 -24.60
C ALA A 535 -14.21 -9.00 -25.22
N ALA A 536 -14.71 -7.87 -24.71
CA ALA A 536 -14.22 -6.56 -25.12
C ALA A 536 -12.74 -6.38 -24.73
N MET A 537 -12.37 -6.80 -23.53
CA MET A 537 -10.98 -6.74 -23.03
C MET A 537 -10.03 -7.66 -23.81
N ASP A 538 -10.45 -8.89 -24.13
CA ASP A 538 -9.71 -9.80 -25.01
C ASP A 538 -9.49 -9.16 -26.39
N GLY A 539 -10.52 -8.50 -26.93
CA GLY A 539 -10.42 -7.76 -28.18
C GLY A 539 -9.45 -6.56 -28.12
N ILE A 540 -9.39 -5.85 -27.00
CA ILE A 540 -8.46 -4.74 -26.76
C ILE A 540 -7.02 -5.30 -26.61
N ALA A 541 -6.84 -6.31 -25.76
CA ALA A 541 -5.55 -6.90 -25.48
C ALA A 541 -4.96 -7.70 -26.68
N GLY A 542 -5.78 -8.03 -27.68
CA GLY A 542 -5.34 -8.68 -28.90
C GLY A 542 -4.59 -7.75 -29.89
N THR A 543 -4.62 -6.44 -29.65
CA THR A 543 -3.99 -5.43 -30.49
C THR A 543 -3.25 -4.43 -29.61
N VAL A 544 -2.19 -3.81 -30.14
CA VAL A 544 -1.50 -2.74 -29.41
C VAL A 544 -2.42 -1.52 -29.28
N ASN A 545 -2.73 -1.14 -28.05
CA ASN A 545 -3.58 0.02 -27.76
C ASN A 545 -2.94 0.84 -26.61
N PRO A 546 -2.19 1.91 -26.93
CA PRO A 546 -1.48 2.73 -25.94
C PRO A 546 -2.40 3.38 -24.91
N ALA A 547 -3.65 3.68 -25.27
CA ALA A 547 -4.62 4.27 -24.34
C ALA A 547 -5.07 3.30 -23.24
N MET A 548 -4.92 1.99 -23.47
CA MET A 548 -5.39 0.92 -22.57
C MET A 548 -4.23 0.16 -21.90
N GLU A 549 -2.98 0.46 -22.23
CA GLU A 549 -1.81 -0.30 -21.74
C GLU A 549 -1.75 -0.42 -20.21
N GLY A 550 -1.89 0.68 -19.50
CA GLY A 550 -1.84 0.64 -18.02
C GLY A 550 -3.01 -0.12 -17.40
N LEU A 551 -4.21 -0.06 -18.01
CA LEU A 551 -5.37 -0.81 -17.51
C LEU A 551 -5.21 -2.32 -17.75
N ILE A 552 -4.86 -2.72 -18.96
CA ILE A 552 -4.68 -4.14 -19.29
C ILE A 552 -3.48 -4.71 -18.52
N GLY A 553 -2.36 -3.97 -18.41
CA GLY A 553 -1.20 -4.39 -17.63
C GLY A 553 -1.51 -4.63 -16.15
N LEU A 554 -2.32 -3.75 -15.54
CA LEU A 554 -2.79 -3.95 -14.16
C LEU A 554 -3.64 -5.21 -14.01
N LEU A 555 -4.49 -5.48 -14.96
CA LEU A 555 -5.39 -6.65 -14.92
C LEU A 555 -4.65 -7.96 -15.22
N ASP A 556 -3.64 -7.91 -16.09
CA ASP A 556 -2.79 -9.06 -16.41
C ASP A 556 -2.04 -9.59 -15.19
N GLN A 557 -1.71 -8.72 -14.25
CA GLN A 557 -0.97 -9.08 -13.03
C GLN A 557 -1.87 -9.38 -11.83
N SER A 558 -3.20 -9.36 -12.02
CA SER A 558 -4.14 -9.58 -10.94
C SER A 558 -4.33 -11.07 -10.63
N GLU A 559 -4.26 -11.42 -9.34
CA GLU A 559 -4.70 -12.73 -8.84
C GLU A 559 -6.24 -12.86 -8.76
N ASP A 560 -6.97 -11.73 -8.76
CA ASP A 560 -8.45 -11.68 -8.76
C ASP A 560 -8.97 -10.81 -9.92
N PRO A 561 -8.94 -11.31 -11.16
CA PRO A 561 -9.43 -10.56 -12.30
C PRO A 561 -10.96 -10.33 -12.26
N ALA A 562 -11.73 -11.22 -11.65
CA ALA A 562 -13.16 -11.04 -11.48
C ALA A 562 -13.47 -9.87 -10.54
N GLY A 563 -12.80 -9.79 -9.40
CA GLY A 563 -12.95 -8.69 -8.44
C GLY A 563 -12.53 -7.35 -9.02
N LEU A 564 -11.42 -7.30 -9.75
CA LEU A 564 -10.97 -6.06 -10.40
C LEU A 564 -11.93 -5.63 -11.54
N THR A 565 -12.30 -6.53 -12.42
CA THR A 565 -13.20 -6.22 -13.55
C THR A 565 -14.61 -5.85 -13.08
N SER A 566 -15.06 -6.35 -11.92
CA SER A 566 -16.33 -5.94 -11.33
C SER A 566 -16.40 -4.44 -11.01
N ARG A 567 -15.25 -3.79 -10.77
CA ARG A 567 -15.15 -2.35 -10.52
C ARG A 567 -15.19 -1.52 -11.80
N LEU A 568 -14.97 -2.15 -12.95
CA LEU A 568 -15.05 -1.53 -14.27
C LEU A 568 -16.47 -1.52 -14.82
N LEU A 569 -17.40 -2.32 -14.27
CA LEU A 569 -18.78 -2.33 -14.68
C LEU A 569 -19.48 -0.99 -14.41
N PRO A 570 -20.38 -0.54 -15.30
CA PRO A 570 -21.17 0.67 -15.11
C PRO A 570 -22.13 0.50 -13.94
N GLY A 571 -21.89 1.12 -12.79
CA GLY A 571 -22.73 1.03 -11.60
C GLY A 571 -24.02 1.83 -11.70
N PRO A 572 -23.98 3.17 -11.51
CA PRO A 572 -25.17 4.04 -11.48
C PRO A 572 -25.98 4.00 -12.80
N GLN A 573 -25.30 3.87 -13.92
CA GLN A 573 -25.88 3.94 -15.25
C GLN A 573 -26.80 2.75 -15.56
N THR A 574 -26.61 1.59 -14.90
CA THR A 574 -27.44 0.40 -15.04
C THR A 574 -28.85 0.61 -14.49
N ARG A 575 -29.05 1.53 -13.55
CA ARG A 575 -30.34 1.80 -12.89
C ARG A 575 -31.03 3.08 -13.38
N ALA A 576 -30.44 3.82 -14.30
CA ALA A 576 -31.01 5.10 -14.76
C ALA A 576 -32.48 4.97 -15.25
N THR A 577 -32.81 3.99 -16.10
CA THR A 577 -34.17 3.75 -16.59
C THR A 577 -35.15 3.42 -15.45
N VAL A 578 -34.73 2.59 -14.48
CA VAL A 578 -35.58 2.21 -13.34
C VAL A 578 -35.91 3.40 -12.47
N LEU A 579 -34.89 4.23 -12.14
CA LEU A 579 -35.06 5.44 -11.34
C LEU A 579 -35.94 6.49 -12.04
N SER A 580 -35.88 6.62 -13.38
CA SER A 580 -36.75 7.49 -14.15
C SER A 580 -38.20 6.98 -14.14
N VAL A 581 -38.44 5.66 -14.22
CA VAL A 581 -39.78 5.05 -14.07
C VAL A 581 -40.35 5.33 -12.68
N ASP A 582 -39.53 5.22 -11.63
CA ASP A 582 -39.94 5.53 -10.25
C ASP A 582 -40.29 7.03 -10.09
N ALA A 583 -39.50 7.90 -10.68
CA ALA A 583 -39.79 9.34 -10.69
C ALA A 583 -41.07 9.69 -11.47
N ALA A 584 -41.34 9.00 -12.59
CA ALA A 584 -42.58 9.17 -13.32
C ALA A 584 -43.80 8.63 -12.54
N SER A 585 -43.61 7.50 -11.82
CA SER A 585 -44.67 6.94 -10.97
C SER A 585 -45.01 7.82 -9.78
N ALA A 586 -44.01 8.44 -9.14
CA ALA A 586 -44.25 9.45 -8.06
C ALA A 586 -45.00 10.68 -8.58
N PHE A 587 -44.64 11.18 -9.77
CA PHE A 587 -45.31 12.31 -10.41
C PHE A 587 -46.77 11.96 -10.79
N THR A 588 -47.04 10.81 -11.43
CA THR A 588 -48.39 10.37 -11.79
C THR A 588 -49.25 10.06 -10.56
N SER A 589 -48.65 9.55 -9.45
CA SER A 589 -49.35 9.37 -8.17
C SER A 589 -49.80 10.70 -7.59
N ALA A 590 -48.94 11.73 -7.61
CA ALA A 590 -49.29 13.08 -7.17
C ALA A 590 -50.36 13.73 -8.06
N PHE A 591 -50.30 13.54 -9.38
CA PHE A 591 -51.32 13.96 -10.32
C PHE A 591 -52.69 13.25 -10.06
N ALA A 592 -52.68 11.96 -9.93
CA ALA A 592 -53.88 11.18 -9.63
C ALA A 592 -54.50 11.54 -8.28
N ALA A 593 -53.70 11.83 -7.27
CA ALA A 593 -54.16 12.34 -6.00
C ALA A 593 -54.89 13.67 -6.18
N ARG A 594 -54.38 14.52 -7.04
CA ARG A 594 -54.92 15.80 -7.36
C ARG A 594 -56.27 15.69 -8.08
N MET A 595 -56.38 14.84 -9.14
CA MET A 595 -57.59 14.67 -9.89
C MET A 595 -58.74 14.11 -9.03
N ARG A 596 -58.45 13.25 -8.08
CA ARG A 596 -59.41 12.72 -7.09
C ARG A 596 -59.94 13.79 -6.15
N GLY A 597 -59.05 14.71 -5.66
CA GLY A 597 -59.49 15.87 -4.85
C GLY A 597 -60.44 16.80 -5.56
N LEU A 598 -60.55 16.73 -6.87
CA LEU A 598 -61.50 17.53 -7.65
C LEU A 598 -62.94 17.03 -7.59
N ARG A 599 -63.21 15.75 -7.28
CA ARG A 599 -64.50 15.07 -7.41
C ARG A 599 -65.44 15.24 -6.23
N GLY A 600 -64.97 15.78 -5.11
CA GLY A 600 -65.81 15.97 -3.91
C GLY A 600 -66.67 17.21 -3.90
N THR A 601 -66.71 18.05 -4.97
CA THR A 601 -67.37 19.38 -4.96
C THR A 601 -68.56 19.56 -5.91
N ALA A 602 -69.07 18.49 -6.47
CA ALA A 602 -70.29 18.54 -7.35
C ALA A 602 -71.56 18.80 -6.51
N GLY A 603 -71.66 19.94 -5.77
CA GLY A 603 -72.86 20.17 -5.01
C GLY A 603 -73.01 21.57 -4.38
N ARG A 604 -71.96 22.40 -4.34
CA ARG A 604 -72.16 23.79 -3.82
C ARG A 604 -71.25 24.81 -4.52
N GLY A 605 -71.76 25.64 -5.34
CA GLY A 605 -71.08 26.83 -5.87
C GLY A 605 -70.94 27.89 -4.80
N GLY A 606 -69.74 28.29 -4.55
CA GLY A 606 -69.38 29.40 -3.67
C GLY A 606 -68.11 30.09 -4.18
N ALA A 607 -68.14 31.38 -4.35
CA ALA A 607 -66.99 32.22 -4.77
C ALA A 607 -65.86 32.24 -3.73
N GLY A 608 -64.64 32.11 -4.16
CA GLY A 608 -63.43 32.09 -3.27
C GLY A 608 -62.24 32.89 -3.80
N GLY A 609 -61.65 33.70 -2.97
CA GLY A 609 -60.46 34.55 -3.28
C GLY A 609 -59.12 33.85 -3.17
N LEU A 610 -58.13 34.39 -3.89
CA LEU A 610 -56.71 33.96 -3.87
C LEU A 610 -56.00 34.43 -2.60
N THR A 611 -55.38 33.50 -1.89
CA THR A 611 -54.33 33.86 -0.92
C THR A 611 -52.96 33.51 -1.50
N PRO A 612 -51.91 34.35 -1.38
CA PRO A 612 -50.60 34.06 -1.90
C PRO A 612 -49.99 32.81 -1.24
N ILE A 613 -49.41 31.96 -2.06
CA ILE A 613 -48.65 30.80 -1.58
C ILE A 613 -47.34 31.33 -0.98
N GLY A 614 -47.18 31.23 0.33
CA GLY A 614 -45.89 31.42 0.97
C GLY A 614 -44.95 30.30 0.58
N PHE A 615 -43.80 30.63 0.02
CA PHE A 615 -42.75 29.66 -0.24
C PHE A 615 -42.25 29.09 1.09
N ILE A 616 -42.31 27.79 1.25
CA ILE A 616 -41.72 27.13 2.41
C ILE A 616 -40.20 27.23 2.26
N ASN A 617 -39.55 27.90 3.21
CA ASN A 617 -38.10 28.00 3.27
C ASN A 617 -37.51 26.58 3.32
N GLN A 618 -36.40 26.38 2.61
CA GLN A 618 -35.70 25.14 2.38
C GLN A 618 -35.09 24.48 3.65
N GLU A 619 -35.30 25.12 4.84
CA GLU A 619 -34.74 24.67 6.12
C GLU A 619 -35.67 23.83 7.01
N ALA A 620 -36.96 23.69 6.63
CA ALA A 620 -37.81 22.72 7.32
C ALA A 620 -37.54 21.33 6.75
N GLY A 621 -36.53 20.65 7.28
CA GLY A 621 -36.16 19.29 6.89
C GLY A 621 -37.37 18.36 6.98
N LEU A 622 -37.68 17.66 5.90
CA LEU A 622 -38.56 16.52 5.99
C LEU A 622 -37.98 15.56 7.05
N PRO A 623 -38.84 14.99 7.92
CA PRO A 623 -38.36 14.04 8.92
C PRO A 623 -37.58 12.90 8.25
N ASP A 624 -36.50 12.50 8.87
CA ASP A 624 -35.66 11.43 8.37
C ASP A 624 -36.47 10.13 8.31
N LEU A 625 -36.83 9.74 7.11
CA LEU A 625 -37.56 8.49 6.82
C LEU A 625 -36.65 7.25 6.91
N ALA A 626 -35.37 7.41 7.37
CA ALA A 626 -34.46 6.29 7.49
C ALA A 626 -34.96 5.20 8.46
N ASP A 627 -35.72 5.59 9.48
CA ASP A 627 -36.31 4.65 10.45
C ASP A 627 -37.48 3.82 9.90
N LEU A 628 -38.09 4.24 8.79
CA LEU A 628 -39.21 3.50 8.19
C LEU A 628 -38.74 2.42 7.19
N GLY A 629 -37.55 2.54 6.63
CA GLY A 629 -37.04 1.60 5.60
C GLY A 629 -36.62 0.24 6.15
N GLN A 630 -36.18 0.17 7.39
CA GLN A 630 -35.69 -1.10 7.97
C GLN A 630 -36.81 -2.00 8.49
N SER A 631 -37.97 -1.44 8.83
CA SER A 631 -39.10 -2.22 9.35
C SER A 631 -39.96 -2.90 8.27
N ALA A 632 -39.93 -2.39 7.05
CA ALA A 632 -40.74 -2.93 5.93
C ALA A 632 -40.19 -4.27 5.39
N VAL A 633 -38.90 -4.52 5.56
CA VAL A 633 -38.26 -5.77 5.07
C VAL A 633 -38.42 -6.94 6.05
N SER A 634 -38.71 -6.66 7.33
CA SER A 634 -38.83 -7.69 8.37
C SER A 634 -40.25 -8.09 8.76
N GLY A 635 -41.28 -7.55 8.10
CA GLY A 635 -42.69 -7.93 8.33
C GLY A 635 -43.25 -7.51 9.69
N LYS A 636 -42.59 -6.65 10.44
CA LYS A 636 -43.10 -6.09 11.71
C LYS A 636 -43.04 -4.55 11.69
N ALA A 637 -44.07 -3.91 11.20
CA ALA A 637 -44.25 -2.47 11.33
C ALA A 637 -44.96 -2.16 12.65
N THR A 638 -44.24 -1.67 13.62
CA THR A 638 -44.81 -1.00 14.80
C THR A 638 -44.78 0.52 14.56
N PHE A 639 -45.93 1.10 14.34
CA PHE A 639 -46.08 2.57 14.24
C PHE A 639 -45.96 3.18 15.64
N GLY A 640 -44.84 3.77 15.95
CA GLY A 640 -44.71 4.68 17.11
C GLY A 640 -45.31 6.06 16.74
N ALA A 641 -46.37 6.45 17.38
CA ALA A 641 -46.97 7.80 17.27
C ALA A 641 -46.02 8.81 17.92
N SER A 642 -45.10 9.40 17.19
CA SER A 642 -44.42 10.63 17.58
C SER A 642 -45.04 11.83 16.83
N SER A 643 -45.57 12.68 17.60
CA SER A 643 -46.25 13.97 17.34
C SER A 643 -45.84 14.70 16.05
N TRP A 644 -46.69 14.65 15.05
CA TRP A 644 -46.73 15.60 13.95
C TRP A 644 -47.54 16.81 14.35
N GLN A 645 -46.91 17.87 14.76
CA GLN A 645 -47.58 19.20 14.78
C GLN A 645 -47.34 19.88 13.43
N ALA A 646 -48.25 19.65 12.48
CA ALA A 646 -48.32 20.51 11.33
C ALA A 646 -48.76 21.89 11.82
N ALA A 647 -47.87 22.87 11.76
CA ALA A 647 -48.26 24.27 11.98
C ALA A 647 -49.18 24.69 10.83
N LEU A 648 -50.49 24.72 11.09
CA LEU A 648 -51.46 25.38 10.22
C LEU A 648 -51.20 26.87 10.30
N PRO A 649 -51.03 27.61 9.20
CA PRO A 649 -50.97 29.05 9.26
C PRO A 649 -52.36 29.58 9.61
N THR A 650 -52.44 30.25 10.76
CA THR A 650 -53.62 31.06 11.13
C THR A 650 -53.74 32.23 10.18
N ALA A 651 -54.78 32.21 9.37
CA ALA A 651 -55.12 33.32 8.51
C ALA A 651 -55.71 34.48 9.34
N ALA A 652 -54.96 35.55 9.51
CA ALA A 652 -55.47 36.82 9.95
C ALA A 652 -55.01 37.90 8.95
N GLY A 653 -55.92 38.44 8.20
CA GLY A 653 -55.70 39.59 7.31
C GLY A 653 -56.60 39.54 6.08
N ALA A 654 -57.71 40.26 6.17
CA ALA A 654 -58.62 40.53 5.03
C ALA A 654 -57.89 41.38 3.99
N GLY A 655 -57.54 40.81 2.85
CA GLY A 655 -57.20 41.58 1.64
C GLY A 655 -58.39 41.67 0.70
N PRO A 656 -58.36 42.54 -0.32
CA PRO A 656 -59.55 42.87 -1.12
C PRO A 656 -60.07 41.68 -1.90
N GLU A 657 -61.38 41.46 -1.84
CA GLU A 657 -62.10 40.46 -2.61
C GLU A 657 -62.03 40.81 -4.10
N LEU A 658 -61.27 40.06 -4.88
CA LEU A 658 -61.45 39.96 -6.32
C LEU A 658 -62.45 38.84 -6.56
N GLY A 659 -63.70 39.20 -6.66
CA GLY A 659 -64.77 38.28 -7.11
C GLY A 659 -64.57 37.98 -8.58
N VAL A 660 -64.13 36.81 -8.91
CA VAL A 660 -64.17 36.22 -10.25
C VAL A 660 -64.92 34.91 -10.15
N ASP A 661 -66.16 34.89 -10.41
CA ASP A 661 -66.98 33.72 -10.71
C ASP A 661 -66.55 33.19 -12.08
N GLY A 662 -65.39 32.45 -12.16
CA GLY A 662 -64.86 31.94 -13.40
C GLY A 662 -64.65 30.46 -13.34
N PRO A 663 -64.60 29.80 -14.48
CA PRO A 663 -64.34 28.35 -14.59
C PRO A 663 -62.85 27.98 -14.35
N LEU A 664 -62.06 28.88 -13.77
CA LEU A 664 -60.61 28.71 -13.60
C LEU A 664 -60.27 27.90 -12.34
N GLU A 665 -59.34 27.02 -12.45
CA GLU A 665 -58.76 26.25 -11.33
C GLU A 665 -57.24 26.38 -11.35
N ALA A 666 -56.65 26.57 -10.16
CA ALA A 666 -55.18 26.44 -9.99
C ALA A 666 -54.87 25.44 -8.87
N PHE A 667 -53.73 24.75 -8.99
CA PHE A 667 -53.30 23.83 -7.98
C PHE A 667 -51.78 23.81 -7.85
N ALA A 668 -51.33 23.45 -6.65
CA ALA A 668 -49.95 23.13 -6.36
C ALA A 668 -49.88 21.87 -5.48
N SER A 669 -48.86 21.08 -5.66
CA SER A 669 -48.57 19.88 -4.86
C SER A 669 -47.07 19.70 -4.70
N VAL A 670 -46.63 19.32 -3.50
CA VAL A 670 -45.29 18.84 -3.24
C VAL A 670 -45.35 17.35 -2.94
N TYR A 671 -44.32 16.63 -3.36
CA TYR A 671 -44.25 15.18 -3.15
C TYR A 671 -42.82 14.74 -2.87
N GLY A 672 -42.68 13.74 -2.03
CA GLY A 672 -41.40 13.08 -1.75
C GLY A 672 -41.55 11.58 -1.87
N ALA A 673 -40.54 10.90 -2.39
CA ALA A 673 -40.54 9.46 -2.46
C ALA A 673 -39.21 8.90 -1.95
N LYS A 674 -39.27 7.73 -1.33
CA LYS A 674 -38.09 6.91 -1.03
C LYS A 674 -38.30 5.53 -1.64
N GLY A 675 -37.22 5.01 -2.24
CA GLY A 675 -37.22 3.71 -2.89
C GLY A 675 -35.95 2.93 -2.58
N GLN A 676 -36.04 1.63 -2.73
CA GLN A 676 -34.89 0.75 -2.65
C GLN A 676 -35.05 -0.40 -3.65
N GLY A 677 -33.92 -0.88 -4.17
CA GLY A 677 -33.87 -2.00 -5.07
C GLY A 677 -32.72 -2.94 -4.71
N ALA A 678 -32.95 -4.23 -4.84
CA ALA A 678 -31.96 -5.27 -4.65
C ALA A 678 -30.94 -5.29 -5.80
N SER A 679 -29.73 -5.81 -5.55
CA SER A 679 -28.77 -6.14 -6.62
C SER A 679 -29.31 -7.28 -7.47
N SER A 680 -29.12 -7.20 -8.80
CA SER A 680 -29.53 -8.24 -9.74
C SER A 680 -28.62 -8.23 -10.96
N GLY A 681 -28.01 -9.37 -11.30
CA GLY A 681 -27.04 -9.46 -12.39
C GLY A 681 -25.85 -8.52 -12.17
N ASP A 682 -25.54 -7.70 -13.18
CA ASP A 682 -24.44 -6.72 -13.11
C ASP A 682 -24.86 -5.42 -12.41
N ALA A 683 -26.14 -5.22 -12.16
CA ALA A 683 -26.66 -3.98 -11.59
C ALA A 683 -26.62 -4.00 -10.05
N PRO A 684 -26.02 -2.99 -9.42
CA PRO A 684 -25.99 -2.88 -7.98
C PRO A 684 -27.37 -2.58 -7.40
N GLY A 685 -27.60 -2.99 -6.15
CA GLY A 685 -28.73 -2.53 -5.37
C GLY A 685 -28.55 -1.06 -5.01
N TYR A 686 -29.67 -0.40 -4.65
CA TYR A 686 -29.67 1.03 -4.40
C TYR A 686 -30.70 1.44 -3.34
N ALA A 687 -30.46 2.59 -2.72
CA ALA A 687 -31.45 3.39 -2.02
C ALA A 687 -31.62 4.71 -2.76
N SER A 688 -32.88 5.15 -2.95
CA SER A 688 -33.18 6.40 -3.63
C SER A 688 -34.09 7.30 -2.80
N SER A 689 -33.97 8.59 -3.04
CA SER A 689 -34.85 9.62 -2.52
C SER A 689 -35.20 10.60 -3.64
N LEU A 690 -36.45 11.07 -3.65
CA LEU A 690 -36.92 12.05 -4.62
C LEU A 690 -37.73 13.11 -3.88
N THR A 691 -37.54 14.34 -4.27
CA THR A 691 -38.38 15.50 -3.83
C THR A 691 -38.81 16.26 -5.05
N GLY A 692 -40.09 16.56 -5.14
CA GLY A 692 -40.63 17.29 -6.29
C GLY A 692 -41.81 18.21 -5.93
N ALA A 693 -42.07 19.08 -6.85
CA ALA A 693 -43.26 19.96 -6.83
C ALA A 693 -43.89 19.95 -8.20
N MET A 694 -45.23 20.04 -8.23
CA MET A 694 -46.02 20.23 -9.45
C MET A 694 -47.06 21.27 -9.23
N GLY A 695 -47.41 21.98 -10.28
CA GLY A 695 -48.52 22.92 -10.29
C GLY A 695 -49.17 22.99 -11.66
N GLY A 696 -50.36 23.48 -11.69
CA GLY A 696 -51.08 23.57 -12.96
C GLY A 696 -52.28 24.52 -12.86
N VAL A 697 -52.72 24.93 -14.02
CA VAL A 697 -53.91 25.70 -14.24
C VAL A 697 -54.85 25.01 -15.20
N GLY A 698 -56.13 25.09 -14.96
CA GLY A 698 -57.14 24.46 -15.81
C GLY A 698 -58.43 25.29 -15.83
N ILE A 699 -59.24 24.93 -16.80
CA ILE A 699 -60.58 25.48 -16.95
C ILE A 699 -61.62 24.35 -16.88
N ARG A 700 -62.76 24.63 -16.31
CA ARG A 700 -63.94 23.79 -16.38
C ARG A 700 -64.68 24.17 -17.67
N ALA A 701 -64.42 23.43 -18.78
CA ALA A 701 -64.94 23.77 -20.08
C ALA A 701 -66.47 23.56 -20.19
N VAL A 702 -66.99 22.50 -19.57
CA VAL A 702 -68.42 22.18 -19.38
C VAL A 702 -68.58 21.43 -18.05
N PRO A 703 -69.80 21.26 -17.50
CA PRO A 703 -69.99 20.44 -16.31
C PRO A 703 -69.41 19.03 -16.53
N GLY A 704 -68.52 18.62 -15.64
CA GLY A 704 -67.81 17.34 -15.68
C GLY A 704 -66.55 17.28 -16.54
N LEU A 705 -66.23 18.31 -17.37
CA LEU A 705 -65.01 18.33 -18.19
C LEU A 705 -64.05 19.43 -17.71
N ARG A 706 -62.83 19.05 -17.34
CA ARG A 706 -61.75 19.94 -17.01
C ARG A 706 -60.58 19.70 -17.97
N VAL A 707 -59.98 20.77 -18.48
CA VAL A 707 -58.80 20.72 -19.31
C VAL A 707 -57.78 21.73 -18.79
N GLY A 708 -56.50 21.38 -18.85
CA GLY A 708 -55.49 22.30 -18.32
C GLY A 708 -54.10 21.92 -18.73
N VAL A 709 -53.15 22.70 -18.19
CA VAL A 709 -51.72 22.44 -18.37
C VAL A 709 -51.09 22.35 -16.97
N LEU A 710 -50.19 21.44 -16.82
CA LEU A 710 -49.37 21.27 -15.61
C LEU A 710 -47.88 21.28 -15.92
N GLY A 711 -47.10 21.64 -14.92
CA GLY A 711 -45.63 21.54 -14.94
C GLY A 711 -45.13 21.05 -13.60
N GLY A 712 -43.96 20.49 -13.61
CA GLY A 712 -43.33 20.02 -12.37
C GLY A 712 -41.83 19.98 -12.48
N TYR A 713 -41.21 20.03 -11.31
CA TYR A 713 -39.78 19.84 -11.11
C TYR A 713 -39.56 18.80 -10.03
N ALA A 714 -38.58 17.92 -10.24
CA ALA A 714 -38.16 16.97 -9.22
C ALA A 714 -36.64 16.81 -9.23
N TRP A 715 -36.11 16.54 -8.04
CA TRP A 715 -34.74 16.14 -7.83
C TRP A 715 -34.72 14.76 -7.19
N SER A 716 -34.01 13.84 -7.82
CA SER A 716 -33.81 12.48 -7.33
C SER A 716 -32.35 12.21 -7.05
N ARG A 717 -32.07 11.54 -5.95
CA ARG A 717 -30.74 11.05 -5.58
C ARG A 717 -30.80 9.55 -5.34
N ALA A 718 -29.82 8.80 -5.86
CA ALA A 718 -29.64 7.39 -5.54
C ALA A 718 -28.21 7.12 -5.08
N GLU A 719 -28.08 6.25 -4.07
CA GLU A 719 -26.84 5.72 -3.55
C GLU A 719 -26.80 4.21 -3.83
N PHE A 720 -25.72 3.76 -4.45
CA PHE A 720 -25.57 2.37 -4.87
C PHE A 720 -24.77 1.59 -3.83
N TYR A 721 -25.30 0.42 -3.44
CA TYR A 721 -24.71 -0.41 -2.38
C TYR A 721 -23.31 -0.88 -2.76
N THR A 722 -22.54 -1.29 -1.75
CA THR A 722 -21.15 -1.73 -1.89
C THR A 722 -20.20 -0.69 -2.52
N GLY A 723 -20.50 0.61 -2.33
CA GLY A 723 -19.64 1.68 -2.82
C GLY A 723 -19.62 1.81 -4.35
N LYS A 724 -20.68 1.39 -5.04
CA LYS A 724 -20.76 1.46 -6.52
C LYS A 724 -21.13 2.84 -7.05
N GLY A 725 -21.17 3.86 -6.20
CA GLY A 725 -21.34 5.25 -6.60
C GLY A 725 -22.68 5.88 -6.25
N THR A 726 -22.92 7.03 -6.83
CA THR A 726 -24.13 7.84 -6.61
C THR A 726 -24.66 8.42 -7.93
N SER A 727 -25.95 8.77 -7.97
CA SER A 727 -26.52 9.57 -9.06
C SER A 727 -27.47 10.63 -8.53
N ASN A 728 -27.51 11.77 -9.23
CA ASN A 728 -28.47 12.86 -9.00
C ASN A 728 -29.15 13.17 -10.33
N ASP A 729 -30.48 13.19 -10.34
CA ASP A 729 -31.28 13.50 -11.52
C ASP A 729 -32.19 14.71 -11.28
N TYR A 730 -32.12 15.67 -12.17
CA TYR A 730 -32.89 16.90 -12.16
C TYR A 730 -33.90 16.83 -13.31
N ILE A 731 -35.19 16.78 -12.97
CA ILE A 731 -36.28 16.44 -13.88
C ILE A 731 -37.25 17.61 -14.01
N TRP A 732 -37.48 18.07 -15.22
CA TRP A 732 -38.51 19.02 -15.56
C TRP A 732 -39.59 18.36 -16.39
N ARG A 733 -40.86 18.64 -16.12
CA ARG A 733 -42.00 18.10 -16.87
C ARG A 733 -43.02 19.19 -17.14
N VAL A 734 -43.66 19.18 -18.32
CA VAL A 734 -44.76 20.07 -18.69
C VAL A 734 -45.67 19.35 -19.64
N GLY A 735 -46.96 19.57 -19.52
CA GLY A 735 -47.92 18.97 -20.47
C GLY A 735 -49.39 19.24 -20.19
N PRO A 736 -50.26 18.91 -21.13
CA PRO A 736 -51.69 19.05 -20.93
C PRO A 736 -52.28 17.91 -20.10
N TYR A 737 -53.41 18.17 -19.47
CA TYR A 737 -54.21 17.14 -18.84
C TYR A 737 -55.69 17.37 -19.11
N VAL A 738 -56.48 16.29 -19.04
CA VAL A 738 -57.93 16.28 -19.10
C VAL A 738 -58.51 15.39 -18.00
N SER A 739 -59.59 15.89 -17.35
CA SER A 739 -60.37 15.12 -16.39
C SER A 739 -61.83 15.17 -16.76
N LEU A 740 -62.44 14.03 -16.98
CA LEU A 740 -63.83 13.84 -17.26
C LEU A 740 -64.51 13.19 -16.05
N ASP A 741 -65.63 13.77 -15.63
CA ASP A 741 -66.40 13.30 -14.48
C ASP A 741 -67.86 13.20 -14.90
N PHE A 742 -68.31 12.00 -15.29
CA PHE A 742 -69.68 11.73 -15.72
C PHE A 742 -70.23 10.55 -14.91
N ALA A 743 -70.77 10.84 -13.81
CA ALA A 743 -71.23 9.86 -12.84
C ALA A 743 -72.07 8.72 -13.49
N PRO A 744 -71.80 7.45 -13.18
CA PRO A 744 -70.85 7.00 -12.12
C PRO A 744 -69.40 6.85 -12.57
N TYR A 745 -69.02 7.23 -13.79
CA TYR A 745 -67.67 7.03 -14.36
C TYR A 745 -66.80 8.27 -14.24
N SER A 746 -65.49 8.05 -14.25
CA SER A 746 -64.47 9.07 -14.29
C SER A 746 -63.31 8.67 -15.18
N LEU A 747 -62.72 9.66 -15.88
CA LEU A 747 -61.54 9.49 -16.70
C LEU A 747 -60.55 10.64 -16.46
N ASP A 748 -59.33 10.32 -16.14
CA ASP A 748 -58.25 11.31 -16.07
C ASP A 748 -57.15 10.88 -17.08
N ALA A 749 -56.64 11.84 -17.83
CA ALA A 749 -55.53 11.64 -18.75
C ALA A 749 -54.55 12.77 -18.69
N MET A 750 -53.27 12.45 -18.88
CA MET A 750 -52.16 13.41 -18.91
C MET A 750 -51.17 12.96 -19.98
N LEU A 751 -50.67 13.89 -20.75
CA LEU A 751 -49.49 13.73 -21.58
C LEU A 751 -48.46 14.77 -21.21
N SER A 752 -47.24 14.36 -20.84
CA SER A 752 -46.21 15.32 -20.50
C SER A 752 -44.90 15.01 -21.22
N TYR A 753 -44.21 16.06 -21.62
CA TYR A 753 -42.83 16.04 -22.07
C TYR A 753 -41.93 16.43 -20.89
N GLY A 754 -40.84 15.70 -20.72
CA GLY A 754 -39.87 15.97 -19.67
C GLY A 754 -38.45 15.96 -20.16
N THR A 755 -37.59 16.62 -19.42
CA THR A 755 -36.13 16.59 -19.60
C THR A 755 -35.44 16.25 -18.29
N HIS A 756 -34.41 15.41 -18.39
CA HIS A 756 -33.57 14.99 -17.26
C HIS A 756 -32.14 15.48 -17.47
N ARG A 757 -31.51 15.84 -16.37
CA ARG A 757 -30.06 16.02 -16.29
C ARG A 757 -29.53 15.09 -15.20
N LEU A 758 -29.01 13.94 -15.61
CA LEU A 758 -28.51 12.91 -14.73
C LEU A 758 -26.99 13.06 -14.58
N ALA A 759 -26.54 13.41 -13.38
CA ALA A 759 -25.13 13.39 -12.97
C ALA A 759 -24.87 12.11 -12.18
N ALA A 760 -23.81 11.39 -12.51
CA ALA A 760 -23.45 10.13 -11.84
C ALA A 760 -21.94 10.06 -11.60
N GLY A 761 -21.57 9.52 -10.43
CA GLY A 761 -20.19 9.24 -10.06
C GLY A 761 -20.01 7.75 -9.77
N ARG A 762 -19.08 7.09 -10.47
CA ARG A 762 -18.73 5.68 -10.32
C ARG A 762 -17.30 5.59 -9.76
N PRO A 763 -17.10 5.09 -8.53
CA PRO A 763 -15.77 4.85 -7.97
C PRO A 763 -15.05 3.74 -8.75
N VAL A 764 -13.80 4.02 -9.12
CA VAL A 764 -12.91 3.08 -9.79
C VAL A 764 -11.56 3.17 -9.09
N TRP A 765 -11.23 2.18 -8.25
CA TRP A 765 -10.05 2.17 -7.37
C TRP A 765 -9.96 3.44 -6.50
N THR A 766 -8.95 4.27 -6.72
CA THR A 766 -8.74 5.54 -6.00
C THR A 766 -9.39 6.74 -6.68
N ASN A 767 -9.95 6.56 -7.89
CA ASN A 767 -10.52 7.62 -8.71
C ASN A 767 -12.05 7.52 -8.76
N THR A 768 -12.68 8.57 -9.24
CA THR A 768 -14.12 8.56 -9.54
C THR A 768 -14.33 8.93 -11.02
N ALA A 769 -15.03 8.05 -11.74
CA ALA A 769 -15.50 8.33 -13.09
C ALA A 769 -16.81 9.11 -13.00
N GLU A 770 -16.79 10.37 -13.38
CA GLU A 770 -17.93 11.27 -13.35
C GLU A 770 -18.56 11.39 -14.74
N SER A 771 -19.87 11.43 -14.79
CA SER A 771 -20.64 11.63 -16.03
C SER A 771 -21.83 12.54 -15.84
N THR A 772 -22.22 13.22 -16.91
CA THR A 772 -23.49 13.93 -17.01
C THR A 772 -24.15 13.54 -18.31
N SER A 773 -25.39 13.06 -18.23
CA SER A 773 -26.19 12.70 -19.41
C SER A 773 -27.50 13.47 -19.44
N SER A 774 -27.97 13.77 -20.65
CA SER A 774 -29.28 14.35 -20.90
C SER A 774 -30.23 13.27 -21.35
N MET A 775 -31.48 13.29 -20.83
CA MET A 775 -32.55 12.41 -21.28
C MET A 775 -33.78 13.21 -21.58
N GLN A 776 -34.55 12.76 -22.55
CA GLN A 776 -35.86 13.27 -22.95
C GLN A 776 -36.92 12.25 -22.61
N GLU A 777 -38.04 12.70 -22.06
CA GLU A 777 -39.10 11.84 -21.59
C GLU A 777 -40.42 12.22 -22.27
N LEU A 778 -41.17 11.21 -22.72
CA LEU A 778 -42.59 11.34 -23.03
C LEU A 778 -43.37 10.43 -22.10
N LEU A 779 -44.22 11.03 -21.26
CA LEU A 779 -45.02 10.30 -20.28
C LEU A 779 -46.49 10.49 -20.55
N ALA A 780 -47.20 9.42 -20.84
CA ALA A 780 -48.65 9.34 -20.97
C ALA A 780 -49.24 8.61 -19.77
N TYR A 781 -50.27 9.15 -19.18
CA TYR A 781 -51.05 8.55 -18.08
C TYR A 781 -52.52 8.58 -18.36
N LEU A 782 -53.19 7.47 -18.07
CA LEU A 782 -54.65 7.31 -18.20
C LEU A 782 -55.19 6.59 -16.96
N ARG A 783 -56.29 7.06 -16.40
CA ARG A 783 -57.02 6.39 -15.33
C ARG A 783 -58.52 6.47 -15.59
N ALA A 784 -59.19 5.31 -15.53
CA ALA A 784 -60.64 5.20 -15.59
C ALA A 784 -61.17 4.52 -14.32
N GLY A 785 -62.25 5.06 -13.76
CA GLY A 785 -62.86 4.54 -12.53
C GLY A 785 -64.38 4.54 -12.61
N ARG A 786 -65.05 3.69 -11.82
CA ARG A 786 -66.50 3.69 -11.63
C ARG A 786 -66.85 3.80 -10.16
N THR A 787 -67.65 4.81 -9.82
CA THR A 787 -68.12 5.02 -8.45
C THR A 787 -69.31 4.16 -8.13
N VAL A 788 -69.26 3.39 -7.04
CA VAL A 788 -70.32 2.49 -6.55
C VAL A 788 -70.64 2.85 -5.10
N ALA A 789 -71.82 3.27 -4.81
CA ALA A 789 -72.26 3.59 -3.46
C ALA A 789 -72.50 2.27 -2.68
N LEU A 790 -71.90 2.18 -1.47
CA LEU A 790 -72.03 1.04 -0.56
C LEU A 790 -72.76 1.41 0.74
N GLY A 791 -73.91 2.16 0.59
CA GLY A 791 -74.71 2.67 1.69
C GLY A 791 -74.57 4.19 1.87
N ALA A 792 -75.00 4.77 2.99
CA ALA A 792 -75.22 6.22 3.15
C ALA A 792 -73.94 7.10 3.09
N SER A 793 -72.75 6.53 3.31
CA SER A 793 -71.48 7.31 3.35
C SER A 793 -70.25 6.63 2.83
N PHE A 794 -70.31 5.33 2.44
CA PHE A 794 -69.21 4.57 1.89
C PHE A 794 -69.34 4.51 0.35
N VAL A 795 -68.18 4.67 -0.28
CA VAL A 795 -68.07 4.58 -1.74
C VAL A 795 -66.90 3.69 -2.10
N ALA A 796 -67.19 2.73 -3.00
CA ALA A 796 -66.14 1.92 -3.64
C ALA A 796 -65.91 2.47 -5.05
N GLU A 797 -64.65 2.48 -5.47
CA GLU A 797 -64.24 2.83 -6.83
C GLU A 797 -63.29 1.81 -7.39
N PRO A 798 -63.77 0.77 -8.11
CA PRO A 798 -62.90 -0.02 -8.97
C PRO A 798 -62.34 0.89 -10.06
N PHE A 799 -61.03 0.73 -10.36
CA PHE A 799 -60.31 1.56 -11.34
C PHE A 799 -59.24 0.78 -12.10
N VAL A 800 -58.95 1.27 -13.30
CA VAL A 800 -57.78 0.86 -14.07
C VAL A 800 -56.94 2.09 -14.37
N GLU A 801 -55.61 1.93 -14.27
CA GLU A 801 -54.62 2.93 -14.68
C GLU A 801 -53.71 2.35 -15.74
N ALA A 802 -53.24 3.19 -16.66
CA ALA A 802 -52.18 2.87 -17.62
C ALA A 802 -51.16 4.01 -17.61
N GLN A 803 -49.89 3.64 -17.57
CA GLN A 803 -48.78 4.59 -17.66
C GLN A 803 -47.84 4.11 -18.77
N TYR A 804 -47.60 4.97 -19.74
CA TYR A 804 -46.66 4.73 -20.82
C TYR A 804 -45.53 5.79 -20.74
N LEU A 805 -44.28 5.33 -20.63
CA LEU A 805 -43.11 6.16 -20.54
C LEU A 805 -42.13 5.77 -21.64
N VAL A 806 -41.68 6.74 -22.42
CA VAL A 806 -40.58 6.59 -23.38
C VAL A 806 -39.44 7.54 -22.93
N LEU A 807 -38.25 7.01 -22.87
CA LEU A 807 -37.03 7.74 -22.53
C LEU A 807 -36.03 7.64 -23.67
N HIS A 808 -35.55 8.78 -24.15
CA HIS A 808 -34.42 8.85 -25.07
C HIS A 808 -33.22 9.43 -24.29
N ARG A 809 -32.12 8.75 -24.26
CA ARG A 809 -30.87 9.21 -23.61
C ARG A 809 -29.82 9.45 -24.67
N ASP A 810 -29.24 10.64 -24.69
CA ASP A 810 -28.12 10.98 -25.55
C ASP A 810 -26.88 10.16 -25.20
N GLY A 811 -26.00 9.98 -26.19
CA GLY A 811 -24.67 9.40 -25.94
C GLY A 811 -23.80 10.33 -25.10
N TYR A 812 -23.02 9.76 -24.18
CA TYR A 812 -22.17 10.52 -23.26
C TYR A 812 -20.94 9.71 -22.83
N GLY A 813 -19.97 10.37 -22.20
CA GLY A 813 -18.76 9.73 -21.66
C GLY A 813 -18.52 10.09 -20.19
N GLU A 814 -17.71 9.27 -19.55
CA GLU A 814 -17.17 9.51 -18.23
C GLU A 814 -15.84 10.29 -18.34
N SER A 815 -15.46 10.94 -17.24
CA SER A 815 -14.17 11.61 -17.04
C SER A 815 -13.66 11.38 -15.62
N GLY A 816 -12.35 11.56 -15.37
CA GLY A 816 -11.76 11.48 -14.03
C GLY A 816 -11.11 10.14 -13.67
N ALA A 817 -11.34 9.04 -14.44
CA ALA A 817 -10.79 7.71 -14.16
C ALA A 817 -9.81 7.20 -15.25
N GLY A 818 -9.28 8.09 -16.09
CA GLY A 818 -8.27 7.73 -17.10
C GLY A 818 -8.75 6.65 -18.07
N ALA A 819 -7.95 5.60 -18.29
CA ALA A 819 -8.28 4.49 -19.17
C ALA A 819 -9.54 3.70 -18.74
N SER A 820 -9.98 3.84 -17.51
CA SER A 820 -11.19 3.19 -16.97
C SER A 820 -12.47 3.97 -17.20
N ASN A 821 -12.41 5.16 -17.82
CA ASN A 821 -13.58 5.91 -18.22
C ASN A 821 -14.37 5.13 -19.27
N LEU A 822 -15.70 5.15 -19.15
CA LEU A 822 -16.62 4.52 -20.09
C LEU A 822 -17.28 5.57 -20.99
N VAL A 823 -17.62 5.14 -22.19
CA VAL A 823 -18.48 5.86 -23.12
C VAL A 823 -19.76 5.03 -23.34
N PHE A 824 -20.87 5.71 -23.42
CA PHE A 824 -22.20 5.12 -23.55
C PHE A 824 -22.83 5.65 -24.83
N PRO A 825 -23.27 4.79 -25.74
CA PRO A 825 -24.03 5.23 -26.92
C PRO A 825 -25.42 5.74 -26.50
N ALA A 826 -26.07 6.47 -27.39
CA ALA A 826 -27.46 6.86 -27.23
C ALA A 826 -28.34 5.59 -27.08
N ALA A 827 -29.40 5.70 -26.28
CA ALA A 827 -30.24 4.55 -25.97
C ALA A 827 -31.69 4.97 -25.72
N ASP A 828 -32.61 4.18 -26.24
CA ASP A 828 -34.06 4.29 -26.01
C ASP A 828 -34.52 3.25 -24.99
N SER A 829 -35.46 3.64 -24.14
CA SER A 829 -36.13 2.74 -23.19
C SER A 829 -37.61 3.07 -23.10
N ALA A 830 -38.45 2.06 -22.92
CA ALA A 830 -39.87 2.26 -22.73
C ALA A 830 -40.40 1.39 -21.59
N SER A 831 -41.41 1.90 -20.88
CA SER A 831 -42.17 1.18 -19.86
C SER A 831 -43.67 1.37 -20.14
N LEU A 832 -44.42 0.29 -20.17
CA LEU A 832 -45.87 0.29 -20.23
C LEU A 832 -46.39 -0.50 -19.04
N ALA A 833 -47.03 0.19 -18.11
CA ALA A 833 -47.59 -0.47 -16.93
C ALA A 833 -49.09 -0.19 -16.78
N SER A 834 -49.82 -1.20 -16.29
CA SER A 834 -51.20 -1.01 -15.84
C SER A 834 -51.35 -1.26 -14.35
N VAL A 835 -52.38 -0.63 -13.74
CA VAL A 835 -52.79 -0.93 -12.36
C VAL A 835 -54.29 -1.24 -12.39
N LEU A 836 -54.67 -2.43 -11.90
CA LEU A 836 -56.05 -2.77 -11.60
C LEU A 836 -56.26 -2.68 -10.10
N GLY A 837 -57.14 -1.79 -9.64
CA GLY A 837 -57.28 -1.47 -8.23
C GLY A 837 -58.70 -1.19 -7.77
N LEU A 838 -58.87 -1.18 -6.48
CA LEU A 838 -60.05 -0.85 -5.73
C LEU A 838 -59.73 0.19 -4.69
N ARG A 839 -60.52 1.29 -4.64
CA ARG A 839 -60.43 2.33 -3.65
C ARG A 839 -61.73 2.32 -2.84
N LEU A 840 -61.63 2.52 -1.54
CA LEU A 840 -62.73 2.68 -0.59
C LEU A 840 -62.56 4.03 0.08
N GLN A 841 -63.66 4.81 0.09
CA GLN A 841 -63.66 6.10 0.75
C GLN A 841 -64.95 6.32 1.58
N LYS A 842 -64.86 7.14 2.57
CA LYS A 842 -65.95 7.58 3.40
C LYS A 842 -65.88 9.07 3.64
N SER A 843 -66.95 9.80 3.45
CA SER A 843 -67.03 11.22 3.72
C SER A 843 -67.85 11.53 4.98
N PHE A 844 -67.40 12.50 5.76
CA PHE A 844 -68.14 12.99 6.92
C PHE A 844 -67.80 14.46 7.17
N GLU A 845 -68.71 15.17 7.85
CA GLU A 845 -68.52 16.57 8.19
C GLU A 845 -67.51 16.70 9.35
N ALA A 846 -66.48 17.55 9.16
CA ALA A 846 -65.46 17.84 10.16
C ALA A 846 -64.86 19.24 9.92
N TRP A 847 -64.57 19.97 10.97
CA TRP A 847 -63.88 21.29 10.96
C TRP A 847 -64.51 22.33 9.99
N GLY A 848 -65.86 22.36 9.90
CA GLY A 848 -66.56 23.28 8.99
C GLY A 848 -66.44 22.92 7.50
N GLY A 849 -66.01 21.70 7.17
CA GLY A 849 -65.89 21.19 5.82
C GLY A 849 -66.19 19.70 5.76
N GLN A 850 -65.99 19.11 4.59
CA GLN A 850 -66.14 17.68 4.37
C GLN A 850 -64.78 16.96 4.36
N LEU A 851 -64.53 16.06 5.34
CA LEU A 851 -63.36 15.25 5.42
C LEU A 851 -63.65 13.89 4.76
N THR A 852 -62.76 13.48 3.82
CA THR A 852 -62.87 12.24 3.06
C THR A 852 -61.55 11.48 3.19
N PRO A 853 -61.41 10.54 4.17
CA PRO A 853 -60.38 9.52 4.13
C PRO A 853 -60.64 8.49 3.04
N ASP A 854 -59.58 8.00 2.48
CA ASP A 854 -59.61 6.88 1.51
C ASP A 854 -58.46 5.91 1.72
N VAL A 855 -58.69 4.65 1.36
CA VAL A 855 -57.66 3.61 1.26
C VAL A 855 -57.85 2.89 -0.08
N TRP A 856 -56.73 2.44 -0.67
CA TRP A 856 -56.78 1.70 -1.92
C TRP A 856 -55.71 0.65 -2.01
N GLY A 857 -56.01 -0.37 -2.81
CA GLY A 857 -55.03 -1.38 -3.15
C GLY A 857 -55.22 -1.81 -4.61
N GLY A 858 -54.16 -2.28 -5.22
CA GLY A 858 -54.18 -2.68 -6.62
C GLY A 858 -52.99 -3.55 -7.01
N TRP A 859 -53.11 -4.18 -8.15
CA TRP A 859 -52.09 -4.98 -8.81
C TRP A 859 -51.53 -4.17 -10.00
N ARG A 860 -50.20 -3.94 -9.97
CA ARG A 860 -49.47 -3.33 -11.08
C ARG A 860 -48.81 -4.41 -11.92
N HIS A 861 -48.97 -4.33 -13.24
CA HIS A 861 -48.32 -5.21 -14.21
C HIS A 861 -47.51 -4.38 -15.20
N GLU A 862 -46.22 -4.77 -15.38
CA GLU A 862 -45.30 -4.16 -16.35
C GLU A 862 -45.31 -5.00 -17.64
N PHE A 863 -45.74 -4.44 -18.80
CA PHE A 863 -45.74 -5.08 -20.12
C PHE A 863 -44.40 -4.90 -20.84
N GLY A 864 -43.61 -3.89 -20.46
CA GLY A 864 -42.34 -3.57 -21.07
C GLY A 864 -41.21 -4.54 -20.69
N ASN A 865 -40.00 -4.19 -21.09
CA ASN A 865 -38.80 -4.94 -20.76
C ASN A 865 -38.42 -4.75 -19.28
N THR A 866 -38.39 -5.83 -18.52
CA THR A 866 -38.04 -5.81 -17.07
C THR A 866 -36.55 -6.00 -16.82
N ASN A 867 -35.71 -6.24 -17.85
CA ASN A 867 -34.27 -6.34 -17.74
C ASN A 867 -33.58 -5.51 -18.84
N PRO A 868 -33.56 -4.17 -18.73
CA PRO A 868 -32.92 -3.32 -19.73
C PRO A 868 -31.42 -3.61 -19.80
N LEU A 869 -30.86 -3.61 -21.00
CA LEU A 869 -29.43 -3.79 -21.22
C LEU A 869 -28.74 -2.44 -21.36
N VAL A 870 -27.56 -2.31 -20.78
CA VAL A 870 -26.72 -1.13 -20.92
C VAL A 870 -25.50 -1.48 -21.75
N ARG A 871 -25.26 -0.72 -22.82
CA ARG A 871 -24.07 -0.84 -23.67
C ARG A 871 -23.05 0.22 -23.23
N ALA A 872 -21.79 -0.20 -23.14
CA ALA A 872 -20.68 0.68 -22.82
C ALA A 872 -19.43 0.22 -23.55
N ALA A 873 -18.45 1.11 -23.68
CA ALA A 873 -17.09 0.79 -24.10
C ALA A 873 -16.12 1.61 -23.26
N PHE A 874 -14.85 1.23 -23.23
CA PHE A 874 -13.82 2.09 -22.66
C PHE A 874 -13.57 3.31 -23.57
N ALA A 875 -13.33 4.46 -22.99
CA ALA A 875 -13.05 5.69 -23.77
C ALA A 875 -11.80 5.54 -24.65
N GLY A 876 -10.80 4.73 -24.23
CA GLY A 876 -9.62 4.41 -25.01
C GLY A 876 -9.83 3.34 -26.11
N ALA A 877 -11.04 2.70 -26.17
CA ALA A 877 -11.38 1.68 -27.16
C ALA A 877 -12.89 1.69 -27.44
N PRO A 878 -13.44 2.78 -27.98
CA PRO A 878 -14.89 2.99 -28.12
C PRO A 878 -15.57 2.03 -29.11
N GLU A 879 -14.80 1.40 -29.98
CA GLU A 879 -15.27 0.39 -30.94
C GLU A 879 -15.51 -0.98 -30.27
N ARG A 880 -15.02 -1.19 -29.04
CA ARG A 880 -15.13 -2.45 -28.29
C ARG A 880 -16.26 -2.39 -27.26
N LEU A 881 -17.49 -2.40 -27.77
CA LEU A 881 -18.69 -2.38 -26.93
C LEU A 881 -18.85 -3.67 -26.14
N PHE A 882 -19.22 -3.52 -24.87
CA PHE A 882 -19.71 -4.62 -24.03
C PHE A 882 -21.10 -4.31 -23.48
N VAL A 883 -21.80 -5.33 -23.04
CA VAL A 883 -23.19 -5.27 -22.59
C VAL A 883 -23.28 -5.76 -21.15
N VAL A 884 -23.98 -5.00 -20.32
CA VAL A 884 -24.29 -5.37 -18.94
C VAL A 884 -25.81 -5.36 -18.72
N SER A 885 -26.26 -6.21 -17.78
CA SER A 885 -27.64 -6.22 -17.34
C SER A 885 -27.95 -4.96 -16.51
N GLY A 886 -29.03 -4.27 -16.81
CA GLY A 886 -29.59 -3.18 -16.01
C GLY A 886 -30.27 -3.64 -14.71
N GLY A 887 -30.30 -4.96 -14.52
CA GLY A 887 -30.91 -5.62 -13.38
C GLY A 887 -32.40 -5.88 -13.58
N GLU A 888 -32.80 -7.08 -13.25
CA GLU A 888 -34.19 -7.49 -13.38
C GLU A 888 -35.07 -6.70 -12.38
N THR A 889 -36.24 -6.25 -12.85
CA THR A 889 -37.28 -5.62 -12.04
C THR A 889 -38.56 -6.48 -12.08
N ASP A 890 -39.36 -6.35 -11.02
CA ASP A 890 -40.61 -7.12 -10.91
C ASP A 890 -41.62 -6.77 -12.00
N ARG A 891 -42.09 -7.77 -12.71
CA ARG A 891 -43.20 -7.62 -13.67
C ARG A 891 -44.52 -7.38 -12.96
N ASN A 892 -44.74 -7.99 -11.80
CA ASN A 892 -45.94 -7.87 -10.98
C ASN A 892 -45.57 -7.25 -9.60
N GLN A 893 -46.35 -6.24 -9.22
CA GLN A 893 -46.11 -5.50 -7.97
C GLN A 893 -47.45 -5.19 -7.29
N ALA A 894 -47.48 -5.22 -5.98
CA ALA A 894 -48.59 -4.69 -5.21
C ALA A 894 -48.46 -3.13 -5.10
N ARG A 895 -49.57 -2.44 -5.34
CA ARG A 895 -49.71 -1.02 -5.09
C ARG A 895 -50.78 -0.81 -4.03
N PHE A 896 -50.55 0.15 -3.11
CA PHE A 896 -51.48 0.47 -2.03
C PHE A 896 -51.28 1.91 -1.59
N GLY A 897 -52.32 2.47 -0.94
CA GLY A 897 -52.16 3.78 -0.40
C GLY A 897 -53.34 4.20 0.49
N ALA A 898 -53.13 5.33 1.18
CA ALA A 898 -54.13 5.96 1.98
C ALA A 898 -54.12 7.48 1.73
N GLY A 899 -55.24 8.08 1.76
CA GLY A 899 -55.40 9.51 1.53
C GLY A 899 -56.41 10.19 2.50
N LEU A 900 -56.19 11.49 2.64
CA LEU A 900 -57.11 12.34 3.40
C LEU A 900 -57.34 13.60 2.61
N THR A 901 -58.57 13.88 2.28
CA THR A 901 -58.99 15.11 1.59
C THR A 901 -59.94 15.90 2.46
N LEU A 902 -59.59 17.12 2.74
CA LEU A 902 -60.46 18.12 3.41
C LEU A 902 -60.97 19.11 2.37
N HIS A 903 -62.24 19.11 2.15
CA HIS A 903 -62.96 20.09 1.32
C HIS A 903 -63.52 21.20 2.23
N GLY A 904 -63.05 22.42 2.07
CA GLY A 904 -63.48 23.58 2.79
C GLY A 904 -64.50 24.39 1.99
N GLU A 905 -64.95 25.49 2.55
CA GLU A 905 -65.81 26.46 1.87
C GLU A 905 -65.09 27.13 0.68
N ALA A 906 -65.81 27.68 -0.25
CA ALA A 906 -65.30 28.42 -1.40
C ALA A 906 -64.37 27.59 -2.33
N GLY A 907 -64.66 26.29 -2.53
CA GLY A 907 -63.94 25.46 -3.49
C GLY A 907 -62.49 25.08 -3.15
N ARG A 908 -62.09 25.36 -1.92
CA ARG A 908 -60.74 25.00 -1.42
C ARG A 908 -60.68 23.52 -1.07
N ALA A 909 -59.56 22.85 -1.36
CA ALA A 909 -59.31 21.49 -0.89
C ALA A 909 -57.82 21.30 -0.52
N LEU A 910 -57.59 20.62 0.59
CA LEU A 910 -56.29 20.18 1.03
C LEU A 910 -56.28 18.63 0.95
N THR A 911 -55.26 18.07 0.34
CA THR A 911 -55.10 16.62 0.19
C THR A 911 -53.73 16.20 0.71
N ALA A 912 -53.69 15.20 1.58
CA ALA A 912 -52.47 14.50 2.00
C ALA A 912 -52.63 13.04 1.64
N ARG A 913 -51.56 12.45 1.10
CA ARG A 913 -51.61 11.06 0.58
C ARG A 913 -50.31 10.34 0.75
N PHE A 914 -50.42 9.06 1.13
CA PHE A 914 -49.38 8.08 1.10
C PHE A 914 -49.70 7.03 0.04
N ASP A 915 -48.74 6.71 -0.82
CA ASP A 915 -48.78 5.65 -1.80
C ASP A 915 -47.54 4.76 -1.65
N GLY A 916 -47.71 3.44 -1.71
CA GLY A 916 -46.62 2.45 -1.63
C GLY A 916 -46.67 1.49 -2.79
N MET A 917 -45.49 0.99 -3.14
CA MET A 917 -45.31 -0.10 -4.09
C MET A 917 -44.40 -1.14 -3.46
N ALA A 918 -44.75 -2.40 -3.58
CA ALA A 918 -43.98 -3.54 -3.10
C ALA A 918 -43.88 -4.64 -4.14
N GLY A 919 -42.68 -5.05 -4.43
CA GLY A 919 -42.31 -6.18 -5.27
C GLY A 919 -41.27 -7.08 -4.61
N GLY A 920 -40.84 -8.12 -5.32
CA GLY A 920 -39.78 -9.02 -4.86
C GLY A 920 -38.38 -8.40 -4.92
N THR A 921 -38.13 -7.50 -5.89
CA THR A 921 -36.83 -6.92 -6.16
C THR A 921 -36.74 -5.44 -5.76
N ARG A 922 -37.91 -4.75 -5.66
CA ARG A 922 -37.91 -3.31 -5.27
C ARG A 922 -39.18 -2.91 -4.52
N SER A 923 -39.05 -1.83 -3.75
CA SER A 923 -40.16 -1.16 -3.10
C SER A 923 -39.94 0.36 -3.12
N ASP A 924 -41.06 1.10 -3.18
CA ASP A 924 -41.04 2.54 -3.01
C ASP A 924 -42.22 3.05 -2.15
N MET A 925 -42.08 4.24 -1.60
CA MET A 925 -43.09 4.95 -0.83
C MET A 925 -43.09 6.40 -1.26
N THR A 926 -44.28 6.96 -1.53
CA THR A 926 -44.46 8.35 -1.93
C THR A 926 -45.40 9.03 -0.95
N LEU A 927 -45.05 10.19 -0.46
CA LEU A 927 -45.89 11.08 0.29
C LEU A 927 -46.17 12.32 -0.55
N SER A 928 -47.41 12.73 -0.68
CA SER A 928 -47.75 13.97 -1.37
C SER A 928 -48.76 14.81 -0.57
N VAL A 929 -48.55 16.12 -0.62
CA VAL A 929 -49.46 17.10 -0.06
C VAL A 929 -49.77 18.12 -1.14
N GLY A 930 -51.06 18.42 -1.33
CA GLY A 930 -51.46 19.33 -2.37
C GLY A 930 -52.65 20.21 -1.93
N MET A 931 -52.70 21.42 -2.49
CA MET A 931 -53.77 22.37 -2.28
C MET A 931 -54.43 22.74 -3.62
N ARG A 932 -55.73 23.02 -3.55
CA ARG A 932 -56.52 23.52 -4.65
C ARG A 932 -57.22 24.78 -4.30
N LEU A 933 -57.36 25.66 -5.29
CA LEU A 933 -58.13 26.87 -5.29
C LEU A 933 -59.00 26.90 -6.57
N THR A 934 -60.27 27.25 -6.44
CA THR A 934 -61.16 27.53 -7.57
C THR A 934 -61.55 29.00 -7.52
N PHE A 935 -61.55 29.60 -8.70
CA PHE A 935 -61.85 31.04 -8.85
C PHE A 935 -63.10 31.29 -9.67
#